data_147133dc9bb87ed3fa38763a2a9390d0
#
_entry.id   147133dc9bb87ed3fa38763a2a9390d0
#
_cell.length_a   1.000
_cell.length_b   1.000
_cell.length_c   1.000
_cell.angle_alpha   90.00
_cell.angle_beta   90.00
_cell.angle_gamma   90.00
#
_symmetry.space_group_name_H-M   'P 1'
#
loop_
_entity.id
_entity.type
_entity.pdbx_description
1 polymer ?
#
loop_
_entity_poly.entity_id
_entity_poly.type
_entity_poly.pdbx_seq_one_letter_code
_entity_poly.pdbx_strand_id
1 'polypeptide(L)'
;MSYEDRGTGTSAGDETRGTGVGAGTGTAGGALRQAEEEVRNRRHAAEKDPATGRPALAAALGALSTLRAEAGDVRGAVAPAEEAAVIYRSFDSLDDHGPGGFLPELAGALHRWSELLAAVGDARGALPPAKEAARIYAELGMKRPGDHQAELALAMSALGDRIAATGDRAAAAPFAKQAVRLQRELVEEEQPGASVPALVEYLLRYAGQLAGSGEAVEAVPRAEEAVGLLRDLAADEPEVFLPRLASALRTLGGHRAAVSDTSGTIKVMAEAVSLFRGLADERPADFVRELATALDSLAGHLGRAGDPAAGLRVAEEAVALHRELVAESAEAFRPGLAAALRTLARCLADTGDPVGALPPVREAVALLRAHGEGAEEELAGALRMLGTYGELEGDAEGAVEAFWEAVTLNRRLAPDRPGASPASATPLIAALDDLTRALGRLGRHAVAVEEFDGIVKEFTETDPAVGRRLVVERNAFLLRCPAPWPATGLAELVLWLDEDGQRAGGPDAVTVRARQALRSYGDPAAVRTVWEEETFTPAPEWLTVRPETLDLVSAWMFAPNWPRSRDFWSGNAEVLGGEEAAAALDELAVLDPHGAQRHATLRDAVLVHGVTAAYDPLILSEQLAEWLECADWTESRAYLEEHPRLLTVQPPPDTPLAHVAMLDIGRTEGLDAAYRLVEDRETLQTYVDRALEAGDGTSLMHAGGIEGQVFGDRLSSLTHAQMALVLSGETRGFDPADLAALRHKADDRTRTRLLDEARAVTTRHPERNGETMSRIIRALGGDGA
;
A
#
# COMPACT_ATOMS: atom_id res chain seq x y z
N MET A 1 -36.25 -38.95 40.08
CA MET A 1 -36.34 -39.27 41.52
C MET A 1 -35.40 -38.27 42.19
N SER A 2 -35.88 -37.13 42.62
CA SER A 2 -36.50 -36.83 43.93
C SER A 2 -35.47 -36.90 45.07
N TYR A 3 -35.23 -35.85 45.64
CA TYR A 3 -35.53 -35.09 46.84
C TYR A 3 -34.25 -34.60 47.51
N GLU A 4 -34.08 -33.31 47.75
CA GLU A 4 -34.34 -32.52 49.00
C GLU A 4 -33.53 -33.04 50.23
N ASP A 5 -33.02 -32.30 51.14
CA ASP A 5 -33.14 -30.90 51.59
C ASP A 5 -32.19 -30.68 52.81
N ARG A 6 -31.79 -29.43 53.08
CA ARG A 6 -31.44 -28.80 54.37
C ARG A 6 -30.14 -29.16 55.13
N GLY A 7 -29.36 -28.16 55.34
CA GLY A 7 -29.30 -27.49 56.55
C GLY A 7 -27.97 -26.97 57.02
N THR A 8 -27.87 -25.66 57.05
CA THR A 8 -27.21 -24.78 58.06
C THR A 8 -25.85 -25.10 58.64
N GLY A 9 -24.96 -24.08 58.57
CA GLY A 9 -23.92 -23.91 59.64
C GLY A 9 -22.64 -23.24 59.17
N THR A 10 -22.62 -21.92 59.24
CA THR A 10 -21.49 -21.02 59.59
C THR A 10 -20.10 -21.59 59.80
N SER A 11 -19.08 -21.10 59.08
CA SER A 11 -18.07 -20.16 59.59
C SER A 11 -16.91 -19.96 58.61
N ALA A 12 -16.42 -18.74 58.59
CA ALA A 12 -15.25 -18.11 58.00
C ALA A 12 -14.03 -18.97 57.73
N GLY A 13 -13.35 -18.62 56.60
CA GLY A 13 -11.95 -18.98 56.37
C GLY A 13 -11.59 -18.87 54.88
N ASP A 14 -11.16 -17.70 54.47
CA ASP A 14 -10.08 -17.35 53.58
C ASP A 14 -9.53 -18.47 52.69
N GLU A 15 -9.65 -18.28 51.35
CA GLU A 15 -8.52 -18.42 50.41
C GLU A 15 -8.96 -18.11 48.95
N THR A 16 -8.31 -17.08 48.43
CA THR A 16 -8.20 -16.69 47.05
C THR A 16 -7.72 -17.83 46.15
N ARG A 17 -8.43 -18.11 45.06
CA ARG A 17 -7.85 -18.40 43.73
C ARG A 17 -8.88 -18.66 42.66
N GLY A 18 -8.85 -17.82 41.63
CA GLY A 18 -8.96 -18.20 40.22
C GLY A 18 -10.31 -18.57 39.68
N THR A 19 -10.86 -17.70 38.93
CA THR A 19 -11.38 -17.93 37.57
C THR A 19 -12.02 -16.63 37.05
N GLY A 20 -11.22 -15.82 36.41
CA GLY A 20 -11.67 -14.59 35.74
C GLY A 20 -12.10 -14.86 34.29
N VAL A 21 -13.14 -15.64 34.04
CA VAL A 21 -13.73 -15.77 32.69
C VAL A 21 -15.27 -15.66 32.72
N GLY A 22 -15.88 -15.54 33.91
CA GLY A 22 -17.34 -15.50 34.04
C GLY A 22 -17.98 -14.14 34.33
N ALA A 23 -17.21 -13.07 34.56
CA ALA A 23 -17.74 -11.77 35.00
C ALA A 23 -18.07 -10.78 33.87
N GLY A 24 -17.54 -10.97 32.64
CA GLY A 24 -17.76 -10.06 31.50
C GLY A 24 -19.13 -10.20 30.82
N THR A 25 -19.66 -11.40 30.70
CA THR A 25 -20.92 -11.66 29.99
C THR A 25 -22.18 -11.22 30.75
N GLY A 26 -22.12 -11.15 32.05
CA GLY A 26 -23.26 -10.71 32.87
C GLY A 26 -23.51 -9.20 32.81
N THR A 27 -22.43 -8.39 32.75
CA THR A 27 -22.51 -6.93 32.67
C THR A 27 -22.84 -6.45 31.25
N ALA A 28 -22.28 -7.06 30.20
CA ALA A 28 -22.56 -6.74 28.82
C ALA A 28 -24.01 -7.04 28.44
N GLY A 29 -24.56 -8.20 28.85
CA GLY A 29 -25.95 -8.54 28.63
C GLY A 29 -26.96 -7.66 29.42
N GLY A 30 -26.48 -7.04 30.52
CA GLY A 30 -27.22 -6.02 31.26
C GLY A 30 -27.31 -4.69 30.52
N ALA A 31 -26.17 -4.20 30.04
CA ALA A 31 -26.07 -2.97 29.28
C ALA A 31 -26.88 -3.01 27.98
N LEU A 32 -26.84 -4.14 27.26
CA LEU A 32 -27.60 -4.34 26.04
C LEU A 32 -29.11 -4.25 26.29
N ARG A 33 -29.63 -4.95 27.32
CA ARG A 33 -31.04 -4.89 27.68
C ARG A 33 -31.47 -3.48 28.07
N GLN A 34 -30.62 -2.74 28.81
CA GLN A 34 -30.90 -1.35 29.18
C GLN A 34 -30.96 -0.44 27.95
N ALA A 35 -30.02 -0.61 26.97
CA ALA A 35 -30.06 0.14 25.74
C ALA A 35 -31.29 -0.16 24.88
N GLU A 36 -31.74 -1.42 24.82
CA GLU A 36 -33.00 -1.79 24.13
C GLU A 36 -34.25 -1.21 24.81
N GLU A 37 -34.26 -1.12 26.13
CA GLU A 37 -35.30 -0.45 26.87
C GLU A 37 -35.32 1.05 26.65
N GLU A 38 -34.15 1.69 26.62
CA GLU A 38 -34.00 3.11 26.32
C GLU A 38 -34.50 3.43 24.90
N VAL A 39 -34.16 2.63 23.90
CA VAL A 39 -34.68 2.79 22.53
C VAL A 39 -36.21 2.68 22.52
N ARG A 40 -36.81 1.74 23.24
CA ARG A 40 -38.27 1.65 23.35
C ARG A 40 -38.90 2.89 23.97
N ASN A 41 -38.30 3.40 25.06
CA ASN A 41 -38.76 4.60 25.75
C ASN A 41 -38.64 5.85 24.86
N ARG A 42 -37.51 5.96 24.11
CA ARG A 42 -37.28 7.07 23.17
C ARG A 42 -38.20 7.03 21.96
N ARG A 43 -38.55 5.84 21.44
CA ARG A 43 -39.58 5.69 20.40
C ARG A 43 -40.93 6.23 20.85
N HIS A 44 -41.38 5.87 22.06
CA HIS A 44 -42.64 6.37 22.61
C HIS A 44 -42.59 7.91 22.85
N ALA A 45 -41.45 8.46 23.28
CA ALA A 45 -41.28 9.89 23.43
C ALA A 45 -41.31 10.61 22.06
N ALA A 46 -40.67 10.04 21.03
CA ALA A 46 -40.65 10.59 19.68
C ALA A 46 -42.01 10.58 18.98
N GLU A 47 -42.94 9.65 19.35
CA GLU A 47 -44.31 9.64 18.89
C GLU A 47 -45.11 10.82 19.48
N LYS A 48 -44.82 11.24 20.72
CA LYS A 48 -45.48 12.33 21.41
C LYS A 48 -44.95 13.72 21.03
N ASP A 49 -43.64 13.82 20.90
CA ASP A 49 -42.97 15.05 20.50
C ASP A 49 -41.88 14.70 19.48
N PRO A 50 -42.16 14.72 18.16
CA PRO A 50 -41.21 14.36 17.13
C PRO A 50 -39.98 15.29 17.05
N ALA A 51 -40.12 16.55 17.38
CA ALA A 51 -39.09 17.54 17.23
C ALA A 51 -37.87 17.30 18.16
N THR A 52 -38.14 17.01 19.42
CA THR A 52 -37.12 16.73 20.44
C THR A 52 -36.88 15.23 20.65
N GLY A 53 -37.90 14.43 20.45
CA GLY A 53 -37.83 12.96 20.67
C GLY A 53 -37.05 12.21 19.59
N ARG A 54 -37.13 12.60 18.31
CA ARG A 54 -36.45 11.91 17.21
C ARG A 54 -34.93 11.98 17.29
N PRO A 55 -34.28 13.13 17.54
CA PRO A 55 -32.82 13.17 17.72
C PRO A 55 -32.37 12.31 18.91
N ALA A 56 -33.08 12.33 20.02
CA ALA A 56 -32.79 11.50 21.18
C ALA A 56 -32.96 9.99 20.90
N LEU A 57 -33.93 9.63 20.06
CA LEU A 57 -34.08 8.25 19.58
C LEU A 57 -32.91 7.83 18.69
N ALA A 58 -32.46 8.69 17.76
CA ALA A 58 -31.32 8.40 16.89
C ALA A 58 -30.04 8.19 17.70
N ALA A 59 -29.78 9.01 18.72
CA ALA A 59 -28.66 8.84 19.63
C ALA A 59 -28.74 7.49 20.39
N ALA A 60 -29.90 7.10 20.89
CA ALA A 60 -30.10 5.84 21.58
C ALA A 60 -29.92 4.62 20.63
N LEU A 61 -30.38 4.74 19.39
CA LEU A 61 -30.15 3.72 18.34
C LEU A 61 -28.67 3.57 17.99
N GLY A 62 -27.92 4.67 17.89
CA GLY A 62 -26.46 4.64 17.71
C GLY A 62 -25.76 3.92 18.86
N ALA A 63 -26.12 4.22 20.12
CA ALA A 63 -25.59 3.53 21.30
C ALA A 63 -25.92 2.03 21.30
N LEU A 64 -27.16 1.66 20.96
CA LEU A 64 -27.58 0.25 20.85
C LEU A 64 -26.77 -0.48 19.76
N SER A 65 -26.57 0.15 18.61
CA SER A 65 -25.75 -0.38 17.52
C SER A 65 -24.32 -0.67 17.99
N THR A 66 -23.69 0.24 18.71
CA THR A 66 -22.35 0.07 19.28
C THR A 66 -22.28 -1.13 20.23
N LEU A 67 -23.20 -1.19 21.21
CA LEU A 67 -23.25 -2.26 22.20
C LEU A 67 -23.52 -3.65 21.58
N ARG A 68 -24.33 -3.73 20.52
CA ARG A 68 -24.55 -4.98 19.79
C ARG A 68 -23.30 -5.45 19.08
N ALA A 69 -22.58 -4.54 18.41
CA ALA A 69 -21.35 -4.85 17.74
C ALA A 69 -20.25 -5.31 18.73
N GLU A 70 -20.12 -4.63 19.89
CA GLU A 70 -19.22 -5.01 20.97
C GLU A 70 -19.57 -6.38 21.60
N ALA A 71 -20.85 -6.73 21.62
CA ALA A 71 -21.31 -8.04 22.06
C ALA A 71 -21.16 -9.14 20.99
N GLY A 72 -20.59 -8.82 19.81
CA GLY A 72 -20.40 -9.76 18.69
C GLY A 72 -21.60 -9.91 17.75
N ASP A 73 -22.73 -9.25 18.03
CA ASP A 73 -23.92 -9.23 17.14
C ASP A 73 -23.80 -8.10 16.10
N VAL A 74 -22.79 -8.22 15.23
CA VAL A 74 -22.54 -7.23 14.17
C VAL A 74 -23.74 -7.11 13.22
N ARG A 75 -24.37 -8.23 12.85
CA ARG A 75 -25.55 -8.22 11.97
C ARG A 75 -26.73 -7.51 12.61
N GLY A 76 -26.99 -7.75 13.89
CA GLY A 76 -28.05 -7.08 14.63
C GLY A 76 -27.79 -5.60 14.88
N ALA A 77 -26.53 -5.14 14.77
CA ALA A 77 -26.13 -3.75 14.91
C ALA A 77 -26.44 -2.89 13.68
N VAL A 78 -26.56 -3.46 12.47
CA VAL A 78 -26.74 -2.73 11.20
C VAL A 78 -28.05 -1.94 11.18
N ALA A 79 -29.17 -2.57 11.49
CA ALA A 79 -30.49 -1.92 11.40
C ALA A 79 -30.65 -0.71 12.34
N PRO A 80 -30.22 -0.74 13.62
CA PRO A 80 -30.22 0.45 14.47
C PRO A 80 -29.34 1.58 13.95
N ALA A 81 -28.17 1.28 13.36
CA ALA A 81 -27.29 2.30 12.78
C ALA A 81 -27.92 2.97 11.57
N GLU A 82 -28.56 2.18 10.69
CA GLU A 82 -29.31 2.69 9.54
C GLU A 82 -30.46 3.59 9.98
N GLU A 83 -31.29 3.13 10.95
CA GLU A 83 -32.43 3.91 11.49
C GLU A 83 -31.94 5.24 12.09
N ALA A 84 -30.81 5.25 12.81
CA ALA A 84 -30.23 6.47 13.36
C ALA A 84 -29.84 7.46 12.25
N ALA A 85 -29.15 6.99 11.20
CA ALA A 85 -28.76 7.82 10.06
C ALA A 85 -29.98 8.39 9.31
N VAL A 86 -31.02 7.57 9.09
CA VAL A 86 -32.28 8.01 8.45
C VAL A 86 -32.99 9.08 9.28
N ILE A 87 -33.02 8.91 10.59
CA ILE A 87 -33.63 9.92 11.48
C ILE A 87 -32.85 11.26 11.40
N TYR A 88 -31.54 11.27 11.56
CA TYR A 88 -30.74 12.49 11.48
C TYR A 88 -30.84 13.15 10.09
N ARG A 89 -30.83 12.37 9.00
CA ARG A 89 -31.04 12.90 7.65
C ARG A 89 -32.38 13.60 7.47
N SER A 90 -33.42 13.21 8.19
CA SER A 90 -34.73 13.86 8.12
C SER A 90 -34.76 15.29 8.68
N PHE A 91 -33.73 15.73 9.41
CA PHE A 91 -33.57 17.09 9.91
C PHE A 91 -32.71 17.98 9.01
N ASP A 92 -31.96 17.40 8.08
CA ASP A 92 -31.10 18.16 7.15
C ASP A 92 -31.90 18.92 6.07
N SER A 93 -33.15 18.51 5.81
CA SER A 93 -34.05 19.13 4.83
C SER A 93 -34.87 20.34 5.36
N LEU A 94 -34.78 20.64 6.63
CA LEU A 94 -35.40 21.81 7.23
C LEU A 94 -34.34 22.91 7.28
N ASP A 95 -34.59 24.05 6.62
CA ASP A 95 -33.75 25.25 6.49
C ASP A 95 -33.25 25.88 7.82
N ASP A 96 -33.02 25.09 8.83
CA ASP A 96 -32.51 25.52 10.13
C ASP A 96 -30.99 25.47 10.19
N HIS A 97 -30.36 26.42 9.46
CA HIS A 97 -28.93 26.71 9.52
C HIS A 97 -28.51 27.44 10.81
N GLY A 98 -29.26 27.21 11.90
CA GLY A 98 -28.87 27.63 13.24
C GLY A 98 -27.69 26.84 13.79
N PRO A 99 -27.07 27.31 14.89
CA PRO A 99 -25.91 26.62 15.53
C PRO A 99 -26.23 25.25 16.16
N GLY A 100 -27.33 24.61 15.79
CA GLY A 100 -27.85 23.34 16.31
C GLY A 100 -28.23 22.32 15.25
N GLY A 101 -27.68 22.40 13.99
CA GLY A 101 -27.92 21.35 12.97
C GLY A 101 -27.28 20.02 13.35
N PHE A 102 -27.94 18.89 12.95
CA PHE A 102 -27.48 17.52 13.26
C PHE A 102 -26.52 16.95 12.19
N LEU A 103 -25.81 17.79 11.44
CA LEU A 103 -24.87 17.33 10.41
C LEU A 103 -23.70 16.52 10.98
N PRO A 104 -23.04 16.89 12.10
CA PRO A 104 -22.01 16.05 12.70
C PRO A 104 -22.55 14.68 13.16
N GLU A 105 -23.73 14.65 13.78
CA GLU A 105 -24.37 13.42 14.24
C GLU A 105 -24.80 12.54 13.07
N LEU A 106 -25.29 13.15 11.97
CA LEU A 106 -25.59 12.42 10.74
C LEU A 106 -24.34 11.79 10.15
N ALA A 107 -23.23 12.54 10.04
CA ALA A 107 -21.98 12.04 9.50
C ALA A 107 -21.41 10.89 10.36
N GLY A 108 -21.46 11.02 11.69
CA GLY A 108 -21.08 9.96 12.62
C GLY A 108 -21.93 8.70 12.50
N ALA A 109 -23.25 8.85 12.36
CA ALA A 109 -24.18 7.72 12.17
C ALA A 109 -23.96 7.02 10.82
N LEU A 110 -23.74 7.78 9.74
CA LEU A 110 -23.40 7.25 8.40
C LEU A 110 -22.08 6.51 8.41
N HIS A 111 -21.05 7.06 9.05
CA HIS A 111 -19.76 6.41 9.21
C HIS A 111 -19.92 5.05 9.91
N ARG A 112 -20.63 5.03 11.06
CA ARG A 112 -20.90 3.80 11.81
C ARG A 112 -21.68 2.77 10.99
N TRP A 113 -22.71 3.19 10.29
CA TRP A 113 -23.48 2.32 9.42
C TRP A 113 -22.61 1.69 8.32
N SER A 114 -21.74 2.49 7.69
CA SER A 114 -20.75 2.00 6.71
C SER A 114 -19.80 0.96 7.31
N GLU A 115 -19.28 1.19 8.53
CA GLU A 115 -18.41 0.24 9.22
C GLU A 115 -19.09 -1.11 9.42
N LEU A 116 -20.34 -1.10 9.89
CA LEU A 116 -21.10 -2.31 10.16
C LEU A 116 -21.45 -3.08 8.88
N LEU A 117 -21.83 -2.38 7.79
CA LEU A 117 -22.07 -3.01 6.50
C LEU A 117 -20.80 -3.70 5.98
N ALA A 118 -19.65 -3.06 6.11
CA ALA A 118 -18.39 -3.67 5.73
C ALA A 118 -18.04 -4.89 6.62
N ALA A 119 -18.28 -4.80 7.92
CA ALA A 119 -18.02 -5.90 8.86
C ALA A 119 -18.92 -7.13 8.62
N VAL A 120 -20.11 -6.96 8.02
CA VAL A 120 -20.95 -8.09 7.58
C VAL A 120 -20.68 -8.56 6.16
N GLY A 121 -19.65 -7.95 5.49
CA GLY A 121 -19.22 -8.34 4.14
C GLY A 121 -19.96 -7.61 3.00
N ASP A 122 -20.84 -6.65 3.28
CA ASP A 122 -21.51 -5.85 2.26
C ASP A 122 -20.66 -4.63 1.85
N ALA A 123 -19.58 -4.88 1.11
CA ALA A 123 -18.67 -3.83 0.64
C ALA A 123 -19.38 -2.80 -0.27
N ARG A 124 -20.34 -3.24 -1.09
CA ARG A 124 -21.08 -2.35 -1.99
C ARG A 124 -22.07 -1.47 -1.25
N GLY A 125 -22.81 -2.04 -0.28
CA GLY A 125 -23.73 -1.29 0.57
C GLY A 125 -23.02 -0.31 1.50
N ALA A 126 -21.79 -0.59 1.91
CA ALA A 126 -20.98 0.28 2.78
C ALA A 126 -20.50 1.57 2.10
N LEU A 127 -20.35 1.59 0.78
CA LEU A 127 -19.75 2.70 0.04
C LEU A 127 -20.61 4.00 0.04
N PRO A 128 -21.94 3.98 -0.21
CA PRO A 128 -22.76 5.20 -0.20
C PRO A 128 -22.72 5.95 1.14
N PRO A 129 -22.95 5.31 2.30
CA PRO A 129 -22.90 6.03 3.57
C PRO A 129 -21.49 6.56 3.91
N ALA A 130 -20.40 5.86 3.53
CA ALA A 130 -19.05 6.37 3.70
C ALA A 130 -18.81 7.65 2.88
N LYS A 131 -19.25 7.68 1.61
CA LYS A 131 -19.14 8.86 0.73
C LYS A 131 -19.89 10.06 1.31
N GLU A 132 -21.11 9.83 1.80
CA GLU A 132 -21.95 10.89 2.39
C GLU A 132 -21.32 11.43 3.68
N ALA A 133 -20.82 10.57 4.57
CA ALA A 133 -20.13 10.99 5.79
C ALA A 133 -18.90 11.86 5.50
N ALA A 134 -18.03 11.40 4.59
CA ALA A 134 -16.83 12.15 4.19
C ALA A 134 -17.19 13.53 3.58
N ARG A 135 -18.24 13.60 2.74
CA ARG A 135 -18.72 14.84 2.16
C ARG A 135 -19.22 15.82 3.25
N ILE A 136 -20.01 15.34 4.22
CA ILE A 136 -20.55 16.18 5.30
C ILE A 136 -19.41 16.74 6.16
N TYR A 137 -18.44 15.89 6.59
CA TYR A 137 -17.31 16.39 7.37
C TYR A 137 -16.44 17.37 6.58
N ALA A 138 -16.25 17.17 5.26
CA ALA A 138 -15.56 18.14 4.41
C ALA A 138 -16.28 19.49 4.35
N GLU A 139 -17.61 19.48 4.23
CA GLU A 139 -18.42 20.72 4.25
C GLU A 139 -18.36 21.43 5.62
N LEU A 140 -18.37 20.66 6.72
CA LEU A 140 -18.23 21.21 8.07
C LEU A 140 -16.86 21.85 8.26
N GLY A 141 -15.79 21.18 7.83
CA GLY A 141 -14.41 21.71 7.88
C GLY A 141 -14.21 22.97 7.04
N MET A 142 -14.88 23.08 5.87
CA MET A 142 -14.86 24.32 5.07
C MET A 142 -15.57 25.50 5.78
N LYS A 143 -16.64 25.22 6.53
CA LYS A 143 -17.38 26.26 7.27
C LYS A 143 -16.65 26.71 8.54
N ARG A 144 -15.94 25.81 9.18
CA ARG A 144 -15.20 26.04 10.42
C ARG A 144 -13.85 25.33 10.34
N PRO A 145 -12.80 25.98 9.79
CA PRO A 145 -11.47 25.41 9.72
C PRO A 145 -10.97 24.99 11.11
N GLY A 146 -10.47 23.78 11.22
CA GLY A 146 -10.01 23.17 12.48
C GLY A 146 -11.06 22.34 13.23
N ASP A 147 -12.39 22.67 13.10
CA ASP A 147 -13.44 21.84 13.66
C ASP A 147 -13.59 20.55 12.80
N HIS A 148 -13.75 19.39 13.43
CA HIS A 148 -14.00 18.11 12.77
C HIS A 148 -12.88 17.58 11.85
N GLN A 149 -11.65 18.04 12.01
CA GLN A 149 -10.53 17.60 11.17
C GLN A 149 -10.17 16.12 11.44
N ALA A 150 -10.25 15.68 12.70
CA ALA A 150 -10.03 14.28 13.08
C ALA A 150 -11.11 13.35 12.50
N GLU A 151 -12.38 13.76 12.58
CA GLU A 151 -13.51 12.99 12.02
C GLU A 151 -13.46 12.98 10.48
N LEU A 152 -13.00 14.06 9.85
CA LEU A 152 -12.78 14.09 8.41
C LEU A 152 -11.65 13.11 8.00
N ALA A 153 -10.54 13.10 8.74
CA ALA A 153 -9.43 12.17 8.48
C ALA A 153 -9.89 10.71 8.61
N LEU A 154 -10.66 10.41 9.66
CA LEU A 154 -11.27 9.08 9.88
C LEU A 154 -12.21 8.70 8.73
N ALA A 155 -13.11 9.60 8.33
CA ALA A 155 -14.07 9.35 7.26
C ALA A 155 -13.39 9.17 5.90
N MET A 156 -12.32 9.92 5.61
CA MET A 156 -11.51 9.75 4.40
C MET A 156 -10.79 8.40 4.38
N SER A 157 -10.17 8.00 5.49
CA SER A 157 -9.54 6.68 5.61
C SER A 157 -10.56 5.56 5.40
N ALA A 158 -11.70 5.62 6.07
CA ALA A 158 -12.78 4.65 5.91
C ALA A 158 -13.31 4.59 4.47
N LEU A 159 -13.50 5.74 3.83
CA LEU A 159 -13.93 5.79 2.43
C LEU A 159 -12.91 5.09 1.50
N GLY A 160 -11.61 5.35 1.70
CA GLY A 160 -10.55 4.64 0.98
C GLY A 160 -10.67 3.12 1.15
N ASP A 161 -10.84 2.63 2.39
CA ASP A 161 -11.01 1.20 2.67
C ASP A 161 -12.26 0.60 1.97
N ARG A 162 -13.39 1.34 1.93
CA ARG A 162 -14.62 0.87 1.25
C ARG A 162 -14.43 0.79 -0.27
N ILE A 163 -13.75 1.78 -0.86
CA ILE A 163 -13.41 1.76 -2.30
C ILE A 163 -12.48 0.57 -2.60
N ALA A 164 -11.42 0.38 -1.81
CA ALA A 164 -10.51 -0.75 -1.97
C ALA A 164 -11.23 -2.11 -1.87
N ALA A 165 -12.19 -2.24 -0.94
CA ALA A 165 -13.00 -3.44 -0.76
C ALA A 165 -13.92 -3.74 -1.96
N THR A 166 -14.27 -2.75 -2.79
CA THR A 166 -15.02 -2.98 -4.05
C THR A 166 -14.12 -3.44 -5.21
N GLY A 167 -12.80 -3.54 -4.99
CA GLY A 167 -11.81 -3.98 -5.98
C GLY A 167 -11.03 -2.83 -6.65
N ASP A 168 -11.45 -1.58 -6.49
CA ASP A 168 -10.77 -0.41 -7.09
C ASP A 168 -9.77 0.19 -6.10
N ARG A 169 -8.63 -0.48 -5.93
CA ARG A 169 -7.58 -0.05 -5.01
C ARG A 169 -6.88 1.24 -5.46
N ALA A 170 -6.74 1.45 -6.76
CA ALA A 170 -6.14 2.68 -7.28
C ALA A 170 -6.98 3.92 -6.94
N ALA A 171 -8.31 3.82 -7.05
CA ALA A 171 -9.21 4.90 -6.64
C ALA A 171 -9.25 5.14 -5.12
N ALA A 172 -8.77 4.18 -4.30
CA ALA A 172 -8.73 4.31 -2.84
C ALA A 172 -7.57 5.19 -2.34
N ALA A 173 -6.39 5.08 -2.97
CA ALA A 173 -5.15 5.72 -2.54
C ALA A 173 -5.24 7.25 -2.29
N PRO A 174 -5.92 8.06 -3.12
CA PRO A 174 -6.07 9.49 -2.87
C PRO A 174 -6.77 9.84 -1.55
N PHE A 175 -7.74 9.04 -1.12
CA PHE A 175 -8.48 9.24 0.13
C PHE A 175 -7.62 8.90 1.34
N ALA A 176 -6.85 7.81 1.29
CA ALA A 176 -5.90 7.48 2.33
C ALA A 176 -4.78 8.53 2.45
N LYS A 177 -4.26 9.03 1.33
CA LYS A 177 -3.29 10.14 1.29
C LYS A 177 -3.85 11.39 1.98
N GLN A 178 -5.13 11.72 1.71
CA GLN A 178 -5.80 12.84 2.34
C GLN A 178 -5.95 12.66 3.86
N ALA A 179 -6.30 11.44 4.31
CA ALA A 179 -6.39 11.12 5.74
C ALA A 179 -5.04 11.30 6.45
N VAL A 180 -3.94 10.80 5.85
CA VAL A 180 -2.58 11.00 6.37
C VAL A 180 -2.23 12.48 6.47
N ARG A 181 -2.54 13.27 5.44
CA ARG A 181 -2.27 14.72 5.45
C ARG A 181 -3.00 15.42 6.59
N LEU A 182 -4.32 15.20 6.72
CA LEU A 182 -5.13 15.81 7.78
C LEU A 182 -4.62 15.43 9.16
N GLN A 183 -4.23 14.15 9.34
CA GLN A 183 -3.73 13.69 10.63
C GLN A 183 -2.34 14.26 10.96
N ARG A 184 -1.48 14.50 9.97
CA ARG A 184 -0.20 15.21 10.19
C ARG A 184 -0.43 16.64 10.67
N GLU A 185 -1.36 17.35 10.04
CA GLU A 185 -1.74 18.70 10.46
C GLU A 185 -2.20 18.71 11.95
N LEU A 186 -3.01 17.72 12.36
CA LEU A 186 -3.44 17.57 13.76
C LEU A 186 -2.27 17.26 14.72
N VAL A 187 -1.33 16.39 14.32
CA VAL A 187 -0.13 16.08 15.13
C VAL A 187 0.73 17.33 15.33
N GLU A 188 0.81 18.21 14.32
CA GLU A 188 1.56 19.45 14.40
C GLU A 188 0.86 20.52 15.27
N GLU A 189 -0.48 20.53 15.32
CA GLU A 189 -1.29 21.54 16.04
C GLU A 189 -1.54 21.18 17.51
N GLU A 190 -1.70 19.88 17.82
CA GLU A 190 -1.98 19.37 19.17
C GLU A 190 -0.71 18.83 19.84
N GLN A 191 -0.76 18.62 21.17
CA GLN A 191 0.32 17.95 21.87
C GLN A 191 0.52 16.53 21.31
N PRO A 192 1.76 16.08 20.98
CA PRO A 192 2.04 14.91 20.16
C PRO A 192 1.44 13.57 20.64
N GLY A 193 1.06 13.45 21.91
CA GLY A 193 0.75 12.16 22.53
C GLY A 193 -0.54 11.48 22.05
N ALA A 194 -1.57 12.21 21.64
CA ALA A 194 -2.88 11.62 21.32
C ALA A 194 -3.07 11.35 19.83
N SER A 195 -2.44 12.13 18.96
CA SER A 195 -2.69 12.13 17.50
C SER A 195 -1.72 11.22 16.72
N VAL A 196 -0.54 10.89 17.26
CA VAL A 196 0.47 10.04 16.61
C VAL A 196 0.00 8.60 16.38
N PRO A 197 -0.67 7.89 17.33
CA PRO A 197 -1.18 6.55 17.07
C PRO A 197 -2.18 6.45 15.90
N ALA A 198 -2.98 7.51 15.68
CA ALA A 198 -3.90 7.57 14.55
C ALA A 198 -3.14 7.81 13.22
N LEU A 199 -2.08 8.62 13.24
CA LEU A 199 -1.22 8.81 12.07
C LEU A 199 -0.58 7.50 11.62
N VAL A 200 -0.07 6.70 12.55
CA VAL A 200 0.48 5.36 12.29
C VAL A 200 -0.55 4.48 11.57
N GLU A 201 -1.78 4.45 12.08
CA GLU A 201 -2.86 3.64 11.48
C GLU A 201 -3.14 4.05 10.03
N TYR A 202 -3.22 5.37 9.77
CA TYR A 202 -3.49 5.87 8.41
C TYR A 202 -2.31 5.65 7.46
N LEU A 203 -1.06 5.77 7.95
CA LEU A 203 0.13 5.46 7.15
C LEU A 203 0.17 3.99 6.74
N LEU A 204 -0.11 3.05 7.65
CA LEU A 204 -0.14 1.62 7.36
C LEU A 204 -1.27 1.27 6.37
N ARG A 205 -2.45 1.87 6.52
CA ARG A 205 -3.57 1.71 5.58
C ARG A 205 -3.23 2.25 4.19
N TYR A 206 -2.63 3.43 4.13
CA TYR A 206 -2.21 4.03 2.87
C TYR A 206 -1.15 3.17 2.18
N ALA A 207 -0.14 2.70 2.90
CA ALA A 207 0.85 1.77 2.38
C ALA A 207 0.21 0.47 1.84
N GLY A 208 -0.78 -0.09 2.56
CA GLY A 208 -1.53 -1.26 2.11
C GLY A 208 -2.33 -1.04 0.84
N GLN A 209 -2.93 0.15 0.67
CA GLN A 209 -3.68 0.50 -0.54
C GLN A 209 -2.73 0.69 -1.73
N LEU A 210 -1.60 1.39 -1.56
CA LEU A 210 -0.56 1.55 -2.57
C LEU A 210 0.01 0.19 -3.02
N ALA A 211 0.37 -0.66 -2.09
CA ALA A 211 0.87 -2.01 -2.42
C ALA A 211 -0.18 -2.82 -3.18
N GLY A 212 -1.45 -2.69 -2.79
CA GLY A 212 -2.56 -3.38 -3.44
C GLY A 212 -2.92 -2.84 -4.83
N SER A 213 -2.57 -1.60 -5.18
CA SER A 213 -2.72 -1.02 -6.52
C SER A 213 -1.51 -1.26 -7.43
N GLY A 214 -0.46 -1.92 -6.92
CA GLY A 214 0.78 -2.18 -7.65
C GLY A 214 1.87 -1.11 -7.44
N GLU A 215 1.61 -0.09 -6.63
CA GLU A 215 2.53 1.01 -6.31
C GLU A 215 3.39 0.67 -5.07
N ALA A 216 3.98 -0.53 -5.08
CA ALA A 216 4.73 -1.05 -3.94
C ALA A 216 5.95 -0.18 -3.58
N VAL A 217 6.55 0.48 -4.56
CA VAL A 217 7.70 1.39 -4.34
C VAL A 217 7.29 2.56 -3.44
N GLU A 218 6.08 3.10 -3.64
CA GLU A 218 5.56 4.19 -2.80
C GLU A 218 5.01 3.71 -1.46
N ALA A 219 4.64 2.43 -1.34
CA ALA A 219 4.15 1.85 -0.10
C ALA A 219 5.24 1.75 0.97
N VAL A 220 6.48 1.42 0.57
CA VAL A 220 7.61 1.18 1.49
C VAL A 220 7.89 2.38 2.38
N PRO A 221 8.10 3.62 1.88
CA PRO A 221 8.41 4.77 2.73
C PRO A 221 7.28 5.09 3.75
N ARG A 222 6.03 4.84 3.38
CA ARG A 222 4.88 5.08 4.28
C ARG A 222 4.85 4.07 5.44
N ALA A 223 5.16 2.82 5.14
CA ALA A 223 5.28 1.79 6.18
C ALA A 223 6.53 2.01 7.06
N GLU A 224 7.64 2.49 6.50
CA GLU A 224 8.85 2.85 7.24
C GLU A 224 8.62 4.00 8.21
N GLU A 225 7.93 5.05 7.78
CA GLU A 225 7.52 6.16 8.65
C GLU A 225 6.66 5.66 9.82
N ALA A 226 5.66 4.81 9.54
CA ALA A 226 4.82 4.20 10.57
C ALA A 226 5.63 3.36 11.57
N VAL A 227 6.60 2.58 11.09
CA VAL A 227 7.51 1.78 11.93
C VAL A 227 8.40 2.69 12.79
N GLY A 228 8.90 3.81 12.24
CA GLY A 228 9.67 4.81 12.99
C GLY A 228 8.87 5.38 14.16
N LEU A 229 7.65 5.88 13.88
CA LEU A 229 6.75 6.40 14.91
C LEU A 229 6.38 5.34 15.96
N LEU A 230 6.17 4.09 15.55
CA LEU A 230 5.90 3.00 16.50
C LEU A 230 7.09 2.65 17.39
N ARG A 231 8.33 2.79 16.90
CA ARG A 231 9.52 2.61 17.73
C ARG A 231 9.59 3.66 18.84
N ASP A 232 9.30 4.91 18.52
CA ASP A 232 9.27 5.99 19.51
C ASP A 232 8.15 5.75 20.55
N LEU A 233 6.94 5.43 20.10
CA LEU A 233 5.83 5.09 21.00
C LEU A 233 6.11 3.85 21.86
N ALA A 234 6.78 2.84 21.31
CA ALA A 234 7.12 1.62 22.05
C ALA A 234 8.25 1.84 23.09
N ALA A 235 9.07 2.87 22.92
CA ALA A 235 10.04 3.27 23.92
C ALA A 235 9.36 3.86 25.17
N ASP A 236 8.24 4.58 24.99
CA ASP A 236 7.47 5.19 26.07
C ASP A 236 6.47 4.20 26.70
N GLU A 237 5.72 3.45 25.89
CA GLU A 237 4.67 2.53 26.32
C GLU A 237 4.83 1.14 25.68
N PRO A 238 5.84 0.33 26.07
CA PRO A 238 6.17 -0.93 25.40
C PRO A 238 5.03 -1.96 25.40
N GLU A 239 4.27 -2.07 26.49
CA GLU A 239 3.17 -3.05 26.60
C GLU A 239 2.07 -2.82 25.54
N VAL A 240 1.84 -1.56 25.14
CA VAL A 240 0.81 -1.16 24.18
C VAL A 240 1.33 -1.24 22.74
N PHE A 241 2.56 -0.77 22.49
CA PHE A 241 3.03 -0.52 21.14
C PHE A 241 3.99 -1.59 20.58
N LEU A 242 4.68 -2.42 21.39
CA LEU A 242 5.49 -3.51 20.85
C LEU A 242 4.70 -4.50 19.97
N PRO A 243 3.47 -4.92 20.32
CA PRO A 243 2.68 -5.78 19.44
C PRO A 243 2.35 -5.13 18.10
N ARG A 244 2.06 -3.81 18.11
CA ARG A 244 1.78 -3.04 16.91
C ARG A 244 3.03 -2.86 16.06
N LEU A 245 4.17 -2.59 16.67
CA LEU A 245 5.48 -2.50 16.00
C LEU A 245 5.83 -3.81 15.30
N ALA A 246 5.71 -4.95 15.99
CA ALA A 246 5.98 -6.26 15.41
C ALA A 246 5.09 -6.55 14.19
N SER A 247 3.81 -6.20 14.27
CA SER A 247 2.86 -6.33 13.15
C SER A 247 3.19 -5.40 11.99
N ALA A 248 3.57 -4.15 12.25
CA ALA A 248 3.96 -3.17 11.24
C ALA A 248 5.26 -3.58 10.53
N LEU A 249 6.25 -4.08 11.26
CA LEU A 249 7.49 -4.63 10.70
C LEU A 249 7.23 -5.80 9.76
N ARG A 250 6.32 -6.71 10.12
CA ARG A 250 5.90 -7.82 9.25
C ARG A 250 5.24 -7.30 7.97
N THR A 251 4.39 -6.28 8.06
CA THR A 251 3.74 -5.64 6.91
C THR A 251 4.77 -4.94 6.01
N LEU A 252 5.69 -4.18 6.60
CA LEU A 252 6.81 -3.54 5.88
C LEU A 252 7.66 -4.58 5.15
N GLY A 253 7.94 -5.73 5.79
CA GLY A 253 8.63 -6.85 5.16
C GLY A 253 7.93 -7.33 3.87
N GLY A 254 6.60 -7.43 3.89
CA GLY A 254 5.80 -7.76 2.71
C GLY A 254 5.93 -6.71 1.59
N HIS A 255 5.89 -5.43 1.92
CA HIS A 255 6.05 -4.35 0.93
C HIS A 255 7.47 -4.31 0.34
N ARG A 256 8.52 -4.47 1.15
CA ARG A 256 9.91 -4.55 0.67
C ARG A 256 10.12 -5.78 -0.24
N ALA A 257 9.51 -6.90 0.09
CA ALA A 257 9.55 -8.08 -0.78
C ALA A 257 8.92 -7.82 -2.15
N ALA A 258 7.84 -7.06 -2.21
CA ALA A 258 7.16 -6.69 -3.46
C ALA A 258 8.04 -5.80 -4.37
N VAL A 259 8.96 -5.02 -3.79
CA VAL A 259 9.96 -4.22 -4.55
C VAL A 259 11.31 -4.93 -4.71
N SER A 260 11.36 -6.23 -4.42
CA SER A 260 12.57 -7.07 -4.53
C SER A 260 13.72 -6.65 -3.60
N ASP A 261 13.47 -5.89 -2.54
CA ASP A 261 14.44 -5.60 -1.48
C ASP A 261 14.57 -6.80 -0.54
N THR A 262 15.29 -7.81 -0.99
CA THR A 262 15.46 -9.07 -0.26
C THR A 262 16.16 -8.87 1.09
N SER A 263 17.21 -8.05 1.12
CA SER A 263 18.01 -7.81 2.34
C SER A 263 17.21 -7.05 3.39
N GLY A 264 16.54 -5.96 2.99
CA GLY A 264 15.67 -5.19 3.88
C GLY A 264 14.49 -6.00 4.38
N THR A 265 13.90 -6.85 3.54
CA THR A 265 12.83 -7.77 3.93
C THR A 265 13.26 -8.70 5.07
N ILE A 266 14.37 -9.41 4.90
CA ILE A 266 14.87 -10.35 5.92
C ILE A 266 15.16 -9.62 7.23
N LYS A 267 15.77 -8.45 7.17
CA LYS A 267 16.12 -7.65 8.35
C LYS A 267 14.87 -7.30 9.18
N VAL A 268 13.85 -6.72 8.55
CA VAL A 268 12.65 -6.29 9.29
C VAL A 268 11.79 -7.47 9.74
N MET A 269 11.75 -8.57 8.96
CA MET A 269 11.05 -9.79 9.36
C MET A 269 11.73 -10.49 10.54
N ALA A 270 13.06 -10.52 10.58
CA ALA A 270 13.80 -11.06 11.71
C ALA A 270 13.58 -10.22 12.99
N GLU A 271 13.50 -8.90 12.86
CA GLU A 271 13.14 -8.00 13.98
C GLU A 271 11.71 -8.28 14.47
N ALA A 272 10.74 -8.43 13.55
CA ALA A 272 9.35 -8.79 13.91
C ALA A 272 9.28 -10.13 14.65
N VAL A 273 9.97 -11.15 14.17
CA VAL A 273 10.06 -12.47 14.84
C VAL A 273 10.67 -12.33 16.24
N SER A 274 11.73 -11.54 16.40
CA SER A 274 12.36 -11.32 17.71
C SER A 274 11.40 -10.68 18.72
N LEU A 275 10.62 -9.67 18.27
CA LEU A 275 9.60 -9.01 19.09
C LEU A 275 8.46 -9.97 19.45
N PHE A 276 7.91 -10.68 18.46
CA PHE A 276 6.84 -11.64 18.75
C PHE A 276 7.30 -12.79 19.66
N ARG A 277 8.57 -13.21 19.57
CA ARG A 277 9.12 -14.22 20.48
C ARG A 277 9.14 -13.71 21.92
N GLY A 278 9.65 -12.50 22.18
CA GLY A 278 9.59 -11.88 23.50
C GLY A 278 8.17 -11.74 24.04
N LEU A 279 7.23 -11.30 23.18
CA LEU A 279 5.82 -11.18 23.55
C LEU A 279 5.15 -12.54 23.84
N ALA A 280 5.49 -13.58 23.07
CA ALA A 280 4.97 -14.93 23.27
C ALA A 280 5.53 -15.59 24.53
N ASP A 281 6.79 -15.30 24.91
CA ASP A 281 7.38 -15.77 26.18
C ASP A 281 6.62 -15.18 27.39
N GLU A 282 6.15 -13.94 27.31
CA GLU A 282 5.40 -13.26 28.37
C GLU A 282 3.91 -13.60 28.36
N ARG A 283 3.30 -13.66 27.19
CA ARG A 283 1.85 -13.84 26.96
C ARG A 283 1.59 -14.84 25.83
N PRO A 284 1.86 -16.15 26.03
CA PRO A 284 1.78 -17.15 24.97
C PRO A 284 0.39 -17.24 24.33
N ALA A 285 -0.68 -17.16 25.14
CA ALA A 285 -2.06 -17.23 24.64
C ALA A 285 -2.40 -16.13 23.61
N ASP A 286 -1.73 -14.97 23.67
CA ASP A 286 -2.00 -13.83 22.82
C ASP A 286 -1.11 -13.81 21.56
N PHE A 287 0.14 -14.33 21.62
CA PHE A 287 1.15 -14.06 20.60
C PHE A 287 1.79 -15.29 19.94
N VAL A 288 1.55 -16.52 20.40
CA VAL A 288 2.11 -17.73 19.75
C VAL A 288 1.65 -17.84 18.30
N ARG A 289 0.40 -17.47 17.98
CA ARG A 289 -0.12 -17.48 16.62
C ARG A 289 0.60 -16.45 15.74
N GLU A 290 0.79 -15.24 16.23
CA GLU A 290 1.49 -14.17 15.55
C GLU A 290 2.95 -14.54 15.30
N LEU A 291 3.62 -15.14 16.30
CA LEU A 291 4.98 -15.67 16.18
C LEU A 291 5.07 -16.75 15.10
N ALA A 292 4.18 -17.74 15.13
CA ALA A 292 4.15 -18.83 14.16
C ALA A 292 3.96 -18.30 12.72
N THR A 293 3.08 -17.31 12.54
CA THR A 293 2.84 -16.66 11.24
C THR A 293 4.05 -15.84 10.79
N ALA A 294 4.71 -15.13 11.69
CA ALA A 294 5.90 -14.33 11.36
C ALA A 294 7.10 -15.24 10.98
N LEU A 295 7.27 -16.36 11.68
CA LEU A 295 8.28 -17.38 11.35
C LEU A 295 8.03 -18.00 9.98
N ASP A 296 6.79 -18.39 9.66
CA ASP A 296 6.44 -18.92 8.34
C ASP A 296 6.79 -17.92 7.22
N SER A 297 6.43 -16.66 7.42
CA SER A 297 6.74 -15.59 6.47
C SER A 297 8.26 -15.41 6.30
N LEU A 298 9.01 -15.35 7.41
CA LEU A 298 10.48 -15.23 7.38
C LEU A 298 11.13 -16.42 6.67
N ALA A 299 10.70 -17.65 6.96
CA ALA A 299 11.20 -18.85 6.29
C ALA A 299 11.02 -18.77 4.77
N GLY A 300 9.83 -18.33 4.32
CA GLY A 300 9.57 -18.15 2.91
C GLY A 300 10.45 -17.08 2.25
N HIS A 301 10.81 -16.02 2.93
CA HIS A 301 11.71 -14.99 2.41
C HIS A 301 13.17 -15.46 2.38
N LEU A 302 13.63 -16.17 3.39
CA LEU A 302 14.98 -16.76 3.44
C LEU A 302 15.22 -17.73 2.28
N GLY A 303 14.25 -18.62 1.99
CA GLY A 303 14.34 -19.52 0.84
C GLY A 303 14.51 -18.77 -0.48
N ARG A 304 13.68 -17.74 -0.73
CA ARG A 304 13.78 -16.89 -1.94
C ARG A 304 15.06 -16.09 -2.02
N ALA A 305 15.66 -15.75 -0.89
CA ALA A 305 16.93 -15.03 -0.80
C ALA A 305 18.16 -15.90 -1.10
N GLY A 306 17.99 -17.21 -1.33
CA GLY A 306 19.08 -18.13 -1.57
C GLY A 306 19.73 -18.69 -0.30
N ASP A 307 19.10 -18.54 0.87
CA ASP A 307 19.48 -19.23 2.11
C ASP A 307 18.38 -20.22 2.57
N PRO A 308 18.14 -21.29 1.80
CA PRO A 308 17.11 -22.26 2.12
C PRO A 308 17.43 -23.04 3.41
N ALA A 309 18.71 -23.15 3.81
CA ALA A 309 19.08 -23.83 5.04
C ALA A 309 18.67 -23.03 6.29
N ALA A 310 18.79 -21.70 6.28
CA ALA A 310 18.22 -20.86 7.33
C ALA A 310 16.68 -20.90 7.28
N GLY A 311 16.10 -20.84 6.09
CA GLY A 311 14.65 -20.96 5.88
C GLY A 311 14.10 -22.26 6.46
N LEU A 312 14.78 -23.38 6.25
CA LEU A 312 14.37 -24.70 6.76
C LEU A 312 14.26 -24.72 8.29
N ARG A 313 15.29 -24.22 9.00
CA ARG A 313 15.26 -24.16 10.47
C ARG A 313 14.10 -23.33 11.02
N VAL A 314 13.83 -22.20 10.38
CA VAL A 314 12.72 -21.31 10.77
C VAL A 314 11.36 -21.93 10.43
N ALA A 315 11.24 -22.62 9.30
CA ALA A 315 10.02 -23.33 8.91
C ALA A 315 9.70 -24.51 9.86
N GLU A 316 10.72 -25.25 10.34
CA GLU A 316 10.54 -26.30 11.32
C GLU A 316 9.98 -25.77 12.66
N GLU A 317 10.48 -24.61 13.13
CA GLU A 317 9.96 -23.91 14.32
C GLU A 317 8.51 -23.47 14.09
N ALA A 318 8.20 -22.85 12.94
CA ALA A 318 6.83 -22.44 12.60
C ALA A 318 5.84 -23.61 12.61
N VAL A 319 6.22 -24.74 12.00
CA VAL A 319 5.39 -25.96 11.99
C VAL A 319 5.17 -26.50 13.38
N ALA A 320 6.18 -26.49 14.25
CA ALA A 320 6.05 -26.94 15.65
C ALA A 320 5.00 -26.12 16.40
N LEU A 321 5.08 -24.79 16.33
CA LEU A 321 4.11 -23.89 16.97
C LEU A 321 2.69 -24.03 16.37
N HIS A 322 2.56 -24.14 15.05
CA HIS A 322 1.25 -24.38 14.44
C HIS A 322 0.63 -25.73 14.84
N ARG A 323 1.44 -26.77 15.09
CA ARG A 323 0.94 -28.06 15.62
C ARG A 323 0.40 -27.92 17.03
N GLU A 324 1.04 -27.12 17.89
CA GLU A 324 0.53 -26.81 19.24
C GLU A 324 -0.82 -26.09 19.15
N LEU A 325 -0.94 -25.03 18.29
CA LEU A 325 -2.20 -24.31 18.06
C LEU A 325 -3.33 -25.23 17.54
N VAL A 326 -3.02 -26.14 16.62
CA VAL A 326 -4.00 -27.13 16.10
C VAL A 326 -4.46 -28.10 17.18
N ALA A 327 -3.59 -28.45 18.15
CA ALA A 327 -3.97 -29.28 19.30
C ALA A 327 -4.98 -28.56 20.21
N GLU A 328 -4.96 -27.21 20.29
CA GLU A 328 -5.93 -26.42 21.04
C GLU A 328 -7.26 -26.26 20.30
N SER A 329 -7.21 -25.91 19.00
CA SER A 329 -8.37 -25.75 18.14
C SER A 329 -8.08 -26.13 16.70
N ALA A 330 -8.40 -27.36 16.33
CA ALA A 330 -8.10 -27.88 15.00
C ALA A 330 -8.81 -27.10 13.88
N GLU A 331 -10.07 -26.70 14.07
CA GLU A 331 -10.85 -26.02 13.04
C GLU A 331 -10.27 -24.65 12.71
N ALA A 332 -9.87 -23.89 13.73
CA ALA A 332 -9.33 -22.53 13.55
C ALA A 332 -7.93 -22.49 12.96
N PHE A 333 -7.07 -23.48 13.28
CA PHE A 333 -5.62 -23.42 12.98
C PHE A 333 -5.13 -24.38 11.90
N ARG A 334 -5.99 -25.28 11.34
CA ARG A 334 -5.61 -26.14 10.20
C ARG A 334 -5.05 -25.41 9.01
N PRO A 335 -5.64 -24.28 8.54
CA PRO A 335 -5.08 -23.57 7.40
C PRO A 335 -3.67 -23.02 7.67
N GLY A 336 -3.42 -22.51 8.87
CA GLY A 336 -2.09 -22.02 9.28
C GLY A 336 -1.04 -23.12 9.27
N LEU A 337 -1.36 -24.29 9.84
CA LEU A 337 -0.45 -25.44 9.80
C LEU A 337 -0.20 -25.91 8.36
N ALA A 338 -1.23 -25.95 7.52
CA ALA A 338 -1.07 -26.34 6.12
C ALA A 338 -0.17 -25.36 5.35
N ALA A 339 -0.28 -24.04 5.61
CA ALA A 339 0.60 -23.02 5.03
C ALA A 339 2.06 -23.23 5.46
N ALA A 340 2.31 -23.40 6.75
CA ALA A 340 3.64 -23.65 7.29
C ALA A 340 4.27 -24.96 6.76
N LEU A 341 3.49 -26.03 6.62
CA LEU A 341 3.93 -27.29 6.00
C LEU A 341 4.31 -27.12 4.52
N ARG A 342 3.59 -26.28 3.78
CA ARG A 342 3.94 -25.96 2.38
C ARG A 342 5.24 -25.15 2.31
N THR A 343 5.46 -24.23 3.23
CA THR A 343 6.72 -23.47 3.32
C THR A 343 7.88 -24.37 3.70
N LEU A 344 7.69 -25.28 4.66
CA LEU A 344 8.67 -26.29 5.04
C LEU A 344 9.05 -27.19 3.84
N ALA A 345 8.06 -27.68 3.11
CA ALA A 345 8.28 -28.53 1.93
C ALA A 345 9.09 -27.80 0.85
N ARG A 346 8.80 -26.52 0.61
CA ARG A 346 9.58 -25.71 -0.33
C ARG A 346 11.02 -25.56 0.14
N CYS A 347 11.26 -25.24 1.41
CA CYS A 347 12.61 -25.12 1.96
C CYS A 347 13.38 -26.45 1.86
N LEU A 348 12.74 -27.60 2.09
CA LEU A 348 13.33 -28.94 1.89
C LEU A 348 13.73 -29.13 0.43
N ALA A 349 12.84 -28.84 -0.51
CA ALA A 349 13.15 -28.97 -1.94
C ALA A 349 14.27 -28.03 -2.37
N ASP A 350 14.29 -26.79 -1.89
CA ASP A 350 15.31 -25.78 -2.20
C ASP A 350 16.68 -26.16 -1.59
N THR A 351 16.72 -26.92 -0.48
CA THR A 351 17.96 -27.50 0.07
C THR A 351 18.43 -28.76 -0.67
N GLY A 352 17.70 -29.22 -1.69
CA GLY A 352 18.04 -30.39 -2.50
C GLY A 352 17.40 -31.70 -2.02
N ASP A 353 16.42 -31.66 -1.13
CA ASP A 353 15.65 -32.83 -0.68
C ASP A 353 14.16 -32.71 -1.08
N PRO A 354 13.85 -32.88 -2.40
CA PRO A 354 12.45 -32.83 -2.86
C PRO A 354 11.65 -34.05 -2.41
N VAL A 355 12.31 -35.18 -2.09
CA VAL A 355 11.65 -36.39 -1.57
C VAL A 355 11.23 -36.15 -0.10
N GLY A 356 12.09 -35.54 0.69
CA GLY A 356 11.76 -35.12 2.06
C GLY A 356 10.64 -34.07 2.12
N ALA A 357 10.37 -33.37 1.03
CA ALA A 357 9.26 -32.41 0.93
C ALA A 357 7.86 -33.07 0.81
N LEU A 358 7.78 -34.33 0.39
CA LEU A 358 6.50 -35.02 0.16
C LEU A 358 5.66 -35.27 1.43
N PRO A 359 6.21 -35.74 2.56
CA PRO A 359 5.43 -35.95 3.77
C PRO A 359 4.74 -34.65 4.25
N PRO A 360 5.42 -33.47 4.39
CA PRO A 360 4.76 -32.23 4.75
C PRO A 360 3.67 -31.81 3.76
N VAL A 361 3.88 -31.96 2.45
CA VAL A 361 2.85 -31.61 1.45
C VAL A 361 1.64 -32.54 1.53
N ARG A 362 1.85 -33.85 1.72
CA ARG A 362 0.75 -34.81 1.92
C ARG A 362 -0.07 -34.47 3.18
N GLU A 363 0.59 -34.08 4.26
CA GLU A 363 -0.07 -33.60 5.49
C GLU A 363 -0.86 -32.33 5.23
N ALA A 364 -0.30 -31.33 4.52
CA ALA A 364 -0.96 -30.10 4.15
C ALA A 364 -2.23 -30.36 3.32
N VAL A 365 -2.15 -31.20 2.29
CA VAL A 365 -3.30 -31.62 1.47
C VAL A 365 -4.39 -32.26 2.32
N ALA A 366 -4.03 -33.17 3.25
CA ALA A 366 -4.98 -33.81 4.15
C ALA A 366 -5.69 -32.81 5.07
N LEU A 367 -4.95 -31.84 5.63
CA LEU A 367 -5.50 -30.79 6.50
C LEU A 367 -6.46 -29.89 5.74
N LEU A 368 -6.12 -29.45 4.52
CA LEU A 368 -6.93 -28.58 3.70
C LEU A 368 -8.21 -29.29 3.21
N ARG A 369 -8.13 -30.57 2.84
CA ARG A 369 -9.32 -31.40 2.54
C ARG A 369 -10.24 -31.53 3.75
N ALA A 370 -9.68 -31.68 4.95
CA ALA A 370 -10.45 -31.79 6.19
C ALA A 370 -11.04 -30.42 6.65
N HIS A 371 -10.49 -29.31 6.19
CA HIS A 371 -11.04 -27.96 6.47
C HIS A 371 -12.32 -27.72 5.65
N GLY A 372 -12.34 -28.16 4.39
CA GLY A 372 -13.53 -28.10 3.52
C GLY A 372 -13.67 -26.77 2.78
N GLU A 373 -14.90 -26.21 2.78
CA GLU A 373 -15.22 -24.98 2.08
C GLU A 373 -14.35 -23.78 2.53
N GLY A 374 -13.84 -23.02 1.57
CA GLY A 374 -13.00 -21.84 1.82
C GLY A 374 -11.50 -22.10 1.79
N ALA A 375 -11.04 -23.36 1.61
CA ALA A 375 -9.63 -23.72 1.49
C ALA A 375 -9.26 -24.30 0.11
N GLU A 376 -10.14 -24.17 -0.88
CA GLU A 376 -9.96 -24.78 -2.20
C GLU A 376 -8.76 -24.19 -2.97
N GLU A 377 -8.48 -22.88 -2.79
CA GLU A 377 -7.35 -22.23 -3.46
C GLU A 377 -6.02 -22.73 -2.89
N GLU A 378 -5.91 -22.82 -1.57
CA GLU A 378 -4.76 -23.36 -0.87
C GLU A 378 -4.56 -24.85 -1.17
N LEU A 379 -5.67 -25.60 -1.26
CA LEU A 379 -5.63 -27.01 -1.62
C LEU A 379 -5.13 -27.20 -3.05
N ALA A 380 -5.60 -26.41 -4.01
CA ALA A 380 -5.09 -26.49 -5.38
C ALA A 380 -3.58 -26.18 -5.44
N GLY A 381 -3.11 -25.19 -4.68
CA GLY A 381 -1.69 -24.90 -4.55
C GLY A 381 -0.88 -26.04 -3.93
N ALA A 382 -1.39 -26.67 -2.88
CA ALA A 382 -0.73 -27.82 -2.22
C ALA A 382 -0.70 -29.06 -3.13
N LEU A 383 -1.75 -29.32 -3.90
CA LEU A 383 -1.83 -30.40 -4.86
C LEU A 383 -0.81 -30.22 -6.00
N ARG A 384 -0.62 -28.99 -6.49
CA ARG A 384 0.42 -28.70 -7.48
C ARG A 384 1.83 -29.00 -6.93
N MET A 385 2.11 -28.64 -5.67
CA MET A 385 3.38 -28.99 -5.02
C MET A 385 3.51 -30.51 -4.88
N LEU A 386 2.44 -31.21 -4.48
CA LEU A 386 2.42 -32.67 -4.37
C LEU A 386 2.75 -33.34 -5.71
N GLY A 387 2.12 -32.87 -6.80
CA GLY A 387 2.42 -33.37 -8.13
C GLY A 387 3.87 -33.12 -8.54
N THR A 388 4.37 -31.90 -8.32
CA THR A 388 5.75 -31.51 -8.68
C THR A 388 6.79 -32.36 -7.94
N TYR A 389 6.65 -32.57 -6.64
CA TYR A 389 7.60 -33.37 -5.87
C TYR A 389 7.40 -34.87 -6.11
N GLY A 390 6.17 -35.32 -6.40
CA GLY A 390 5.89 -36.69 -6.82
C GLY A 390 6.57 -37.07 -8.14
N GLU A 391 6.57 -36.15 -9.13
CA GLU A 391 7.33 -36.34 -10.38
C GLU A 391 8.83 -36.48 -10.12
N LEU A 392 9.41 -35.74 -9.17
CA LEU A 392 10.83 -35.83 -8.81
C LEU A 392 11.16 -37.16 -8.07
N GLU A 393 10.20 -37.72 -7.33
CA GLU A 393 10.31 -39.06 -6.72
C GLU A 393 10.16 -40.18 -7.76
N GLY A 394 9.56 -39.90 -8.92
CA GLY A 394 9.27 -40.84 -9.97
C GLY A 394 7.84 -41.40 -9.98
N ASP A 395 6.95 -40.85 -9.13
CA ASP A 395 5.52 -41.18 -9.09
C ASP A 395 4.76 -40.31 -10.12
N ALA A 396 4.97 -40.60 -11.39
CA ALA A 396 4.37 -39.81 -12.49
C ALA A 396 2.85 -39.95 -12.58
N GLU A 397 2.27 -41.09 -12.20
CA GLU A 397 0.81 -41.30 -12.21
C GLU A 397 0.16 -40.55 -11.04
N GLY A 398 0.71 -40.65 -9.81
CA GLY A 398 0.23 -39.87 -8.66
C GLY A 398 0.36 -38.37 -8.88
N ALA A 399 1.40 -37.90 -9.59
CA ALA A 399 1.54 -36.53 -9.98
C ALA A 399 0.42 -36.04 -10.92
N VAL A 400 0.08 -36.84 -11.94
CA VAL A 400 -1.05 -36.58 -12.85
C VAL A 400 -2.36 -36.46 -12.08
N GLU A 401 -2.63 -37.37 -11.12
CA GLU A 401 -3.84 -37.34 -10.30
C GLU A 401 -3.92 -36.02 -9.48
N ALA A 402 -2.80 -35.66 -8.85
CA ALA A 402 -2.73 -34.40 -8.06
C ALA A 402 -2.92 -33.14 -8.92
N PHE A 403 -2.28 -33.08 -10.10
CA PHE A 403 -2.46 -31.95 -11.02
C PHE A 403 -3.89 -31.89 -11.57
N TRP A 404 -4.52 -33.06 -11.85
CA TRP A 404 -5.89 -33.10 -12.34
C TRP A 404 -6.89 -32.56 -11.30
N GLU A 405 -6.71 -32.94 -10.03
CA GLU A 405 -7.51 -32.40 -8.94
C GLU A 405 -7.29 -30.88 -8.80
N ALA A 406 -6.05 -30.40 -8.92
CA ALA A 406 -5.74 -28.96 -8.90
C ALA A 406 -6.41 -28.19 -10.05
N VAL A 407 -6.43 -28.75 -11.27
CA VAL A 407 -7.15 -28.19 -12.42
C VAL A 407 -8.65 -28.14 -12.13
N THR A 408 -9.23 -29.21 -11.59
CA THR A 408 -10.66 -29.26 -11.26
C THR A 408 -11.06 -28.22 -10.24
N LEU A 409 -10.24 -27.98 -9.20
CA LEU A 409 -10.47 -26.94 -8.20
C LEU A 409 -10.38 -25.54 -8.81
N ASN A 410 -9.31 -25.25 -9.54
CA ASN A 410 -9.11 -23.94 -10.15
C ASN A 410 -10.18 -23.62 -11.21
N ARG A 411 -10.68 -24.64 -11.95
CA ARG A 411 -11.78 -24.50 -12.90
C ARG A 411 -13.06 -24.05 -12.21
N ARG A 412 -13.38 -24.57 -11.01
CA ARG A 412 -14.54 -24.16 -10.23
C ARG A 412 -14.39 -22.74 -9.64
N LEU A 413 -13.17 -22.38 -9.22
CA LEU A 413 -12.87 -21.10 -8.61
C LEU A 413 -12.75 -19.94 -9.61
N ALA A 414 -12.50 -20.22 -10.88
CA ALA A 414 -12.23 -19.18 -11.89
C ALA A 414 -13.40 -18.20 -12.11
N PRO A 415 -14.70 -18.64 -12.16
CA PRO A 415 -15.83 -17.74 -12.36
C PRO A 415 -16.12 -16.82 -11.16
N ASP A 416 -15.77 -17.25 -9.93
CA ASP A 416 -16.11 -16.55 -8.68
C ASP A 416 -15.06 -15.50 -8.26
N ARG A 417 -13.94 -15.39 -9.00
CA ARG A 417 -12.88 -14.42 -8.67
C ARG A 417 -13.31 -13.00 -9.01
N PRO A 418 -13.28 -12.06 -8.04
CA PRO A 418 -13.70 -10.68 -8.27
C PRO A 418 -12.83 -9.99 -9.31
N GLY A 419 -13.48 -9.37 -10.30
CA GLY A 419 -12.84 -8.68 -11.41
C GLY A 419 -12.41 -9.66 -12.49
N ALA A 420 -13.39 -10.23 -13.23
CA ALA A 420 -13.13 -11.07 -14.40
C ALA A 420 -12.14 -10.39 -15.38
N SER A 421 -10.86 -10.66 -15.14
CA SER A 421 -9.71 -10.18 -15.90
C SER A 421 -8.99 -11.42 -16.43
N PRO A 422 -8.33 -11.35 -17.57
CA PRO A 422 -7.46 -12.43 -18.03
C PRO A 422 -6.47 -12.95 -16.97
N ALA A 423 -6.12 -12.10 -16.00
CA ALA A 423 -5.28 -12.47 -14.85
C ALA A 423 -5.94 -13.47 -13.89
N SER A 424 -7.28 -13.51 -13.78
CA SER A 424 -8.00 -14.44 -12.90
C SER A 424 -7.83 -15.91 -13.33
N ALA A 425 -7.51 -16.15 -14.60
CA ALA A 425 -7.22 -17.48 -15.14
C ALA A 425 -5.82 -18.01 -14.78
N THR A 426 -4.92 -17.18 -14.21
CA THR A 426 -3.52 -17.57 -13.98
C THR A 426 -3.34 -18.85 -13.17
N PRO A 427 -4.06 -19.11 -12.05
CA PRO A 427 -3.93 -20.37 -11.32
C PRO A 427 -4.43 -21.59 -12.11
N LEU A 428 -5.50 -21.44 -12.91
CA LEU A 428 -6.00 -22.49 -13.78
C LEU A 428 -4.99 -22.83 -14.88
N ILE A 429 -4.45 -21.80 -15.54
CA ILE A 429 -3.42 -21.95 -16.58
C ILE A 429 -2.18 -22.64 -16.02
N ALA A 430 -1.72 -22.24 -14.85
CA ALA A 430 -0.56 -22.86 -14.20
C ALA A 430 -0.81 -24.34 -13.85
N ALA A 431 -2.01 -24.68 -13.40
CA ALA A 431 -2.38 -26.07 -13.13
C ALA A 431 -2.49 -26.91 -14.42
N LEU A 432 -3.02 -26.31 -15.51
CA LEU A 432 -3.07 -26.95 -16.83
C LEU A 432 -1.67 -27.17 -17.41
N ASP A 433 -0.75 -26.22 -17.27
CA ASP A 433 0.64 -26.39 -17.74
C ASP A 433 1.35 -27.53 -16.99
N ASP A 434 1.15 -27.63 -15.67
CA ASP A 434 1.68 -28.74 -14.87
C ASP A 434 1.09 -30.08 -15.33
N LEU A 435 -0.24 -30.17 -15.48
CA LEU A 435 -0.94 -31.38 -15.91
C LEU A 435 -0.51 -31.84 -17.33
N THR A 436 -0.51 -30.90 -18.28
CA THR A 436 -0.19 -31.18 -19.67
C THR A 436 1.28 -31.59 -19.84
N ARG A 437 2.19 -30.98 -19.03
CA ARG A 437 3.59 -31.38 -18.96
C ARG A 437 3.76 -32.80 -18.41
N ALA A 438 3.05 -33.15 -17.34
CA ALA A 438 3.11 -34.50 -16.75
C ALA A 438 2.55 -35.56 -17.70
N LEU A 439 1.38 -35.29 -18.33
CA LEU A 439 0.81 -36.16 -19.35
C LEU A 439 1.73 -36.32 -20.58
N GLY A 440 2.41 -35.22 -20.98
CA GLY A 440 3.38 -35.25 -22.06
C GLY A 440 4.58 -36.16 -21.77
N ARG A 441 5.11 -36.13 -20.54
CA ARG A 441 6.19 -37.05 -20.10
C ARG A 441 5.77 -38.55 -20.16
N LEU A 442 4.48 -38.80 -19.92
CA LEU A 442 3.90 -40.15 -20.06
C LEU A 442 3.52 -40.52 -21.52
N GLY A 443 3.78 -39.60 -22.48
CA GLY A 443 3.39 -39.80 -23.88
C GLY A 443 1.89 -39.64 -24.15
N ARG A 444 1.09 -39.15 -23.19
CA ARG A 444 -0.36 -39.03 -23.26
C ARG A 444 -0.79 -37.65 -23.80
N HIS A 445 -0.13 -37.14 -24.86
CA HIS A 445 -0.39 -35.83 -25.43
C HIS A 445 -1.85 -35.66 -25.91
N ALA A 446 -2.46 -36.70 -26.48
CA ALA A 446 -3.84 -36.66 -26.96
C ALA A 446 -4.82 -36.36 -25.80
N VAL A 447 -4.60 -36.96 -24.63
CA VAL A 447 -5.41 -36.74 -23.42
C VAL A 447 -5.23 -35.30 -22.93
N ALA A 448 -4.00 -34.79 -22.94
CA ALA A 448 -3.71 -33.42 -22.56
C ALA A 448 -4.41 -32.39 -23.47
N VAL A 449 -4.42 -32.64 -24.79
CA VAL A 449 -5.10 -31.80 -25.76
C VAL A 449 -6.62 -31.82 -25.56
N GLU A 450 -7.22 -33.02 -25.42
CA GLU A 450 -8.66 -33.20 -25.22
C GLU A 450 -9.15 -32.47 -23.94
N GLU A 451 -8.40 -32.56 -22.85
CA GLU A 451 -8.73 -31.83 -21.60
C GLU A 451 -8.66 -30.33 -21.77
N PHE A 452 -7.60 -29.83 -22.41
CA PHE A 452 -7.47 -28.40 -22.68
C PHE A 452 -8.60 -27.89 -23.58
N ASP A 453 -8.94 -28.63 -24.65
CA ASP A 453 -10.03 -28.29 -25.58
C ASP A 453 -11.37 -28.19 -24.84
N GLY A 454 -11.64 -29.13 -23.93
CA GLY A 454 -12.84 -29.13 -23.11
C GLY A 454 -12.96 -27.87 -22.24
N ILE A 455 -11.87 -27.46 -21.60
CA ILE A 455 -11.83 -26.27 -20.75
C ILE A 455 -11.93 -24.99 -21.57
N VAL A 456 -11.21 -24.89 -22.71
CA VAL A 456 -11.31 -23.77 -23.63
C VAL A 456 -12.75 -23.55 -24.09
N LYS A 457 -13.41 -24.63 -24.51
CA LYS A 457 -14.81 -24.55 -24.97
C LYS A 457 -15.74 -24.05 -23.88
N GLU A 458 -15.63 -24.57 -22.66
CA GLU A 458 -16.45 -24.15 -21.52
C GLU A 458 -16.29 -22.66 -21.23
N PHE A 459 -15.04 -22.19 -21.10
CA PHE A 459 -14.79 -20.79 -20.75
C PHE A 459 -15.07 -19.83 -21.92
N THR A 460 -14.97 -20.25 -23.16
CA THR A 460 -15.39 -19.44 -24.31
C THR A 460 -16.90 -19.14 -24.25
N GLU A 461 -17.70 -20.08 -23.74
CA GLU A 461 -19.15 -19.91 -23.58
C GLU A 461 -19.54 -19.15 -22.28
N THR A 462 -18.82 -19.36 -21.17
CA THR A 462 -19.19 -18.87 -19.84
C THR A 462 -18.48 -17.59 -19.45
N ASP A 463 -17.20 -17.44 -19.78
CA ASP A 463 -16.37 -16.25 -19.55
C ASP A 463 -15.44 -16.01 -20.77
N PRO A 464 -15.91 -15.24 -21.76
CA PRO A 464 -15.14 -15.02 -23.00
C PRO A 464 -13.76 -14.36 -22.76
N ALA A 465 -13.56 -13.59 -21.69
CA ALA A 465 -12.26 -12.98 -21.39
C ALA A 465 -11.23 -14.02 -20.94
N VAL A 466 -11.63 -14.94 -20.07
CA VAL A 466 -10.81 -16.09 -19.66
C VAL A 466 -10.64 -17.07 -20.83
N GLY A 467 -11.72 -17.35 -21.56
CA GLY A 467 -11.69 -18.22 -22.75
C GLY A 467 -10.68 -17.75 -23.80
N ARG A 468 -10.65 -16.45 -24.08
CA ARG A 468 -9.68 -15.83 -24.98
C ARG A 468 -8.23 -16.07 -24.55
N ARG A 469 -7.93 -15.97 -23.27
CA ARG A 469 -6.60 -16.27 -22.71
C ARG A 469 -6.26 -17.77 -22.83
N LEU A 470 -7.23 -18.64 -22.51
CA LEU A 470 -7.05 -20.09 -22.58
C LEU A 470 -6.81 -20.59 -24.00
N VAL A 471 -7.44 -19.98 -25.03
CA VAL A 471 -7.16 -20.29 -26.45
C VAL A 471 -5.68 -20.05 -26.78
N VAL A 472 -5.12 -18.94 -26.34
CA VAL A 472 -3.70 -18.60 -26.56
C VAL A 472 -2.79 -19.60 -25.84
N GLU A 473 -3.06 -19.92 -24.57
CA GLU A 473 -2.22 -20.88 -23.83
C GLU A 473 -2.35 -22.31 -24.37
N ARG A 474 -3.54 -22.71 -24.81
CA ARG A 474 -3.73 -24.01 -25.49
C ARG A 474 -2.88 -24.10 -26.77
N ASN A 475 -2.89 -23.09 -27.61
CA ASN A 475 -2.11 -23.10 -28.84
C ASN A 475 -0.60 -23.00 -28.53
N ALA A 476 -0.19 -22.24 -27.54
CA ALA A 476 1.19 -22.23 -27.05
C ALA A 476 1.64 -23.61 -26.52
N PHE A 477 0.73 -24.36 -25.90
CA PHE A 477 0.99 -25.76 -25.52
C PHE A 477 1.15 -26.67 -26.77
N LEU A 478 0.27 -26.55 -27.76
CA LEU A 478 0.36 -27.36 -29.00
C LEU A 478 1.69 -27.14 -29.73
N LEU A 479 2.20 -25.92 -29.76
CA LEU A 479 3.52 -25.61 -30.38
C LEU A 479 4.68 -26.39 -29.74
N ARG A 480 4.53 -26.83 -28.49
CA ARG A 480 5.55 -27.59 -27.73
C ARG A 480 5.36 -29.14 -27.82
N CYS A 481 4.23 -29.55 -28.36
CA CYS A 481 3.92 -30.98 -28.52
C CYS A 481 4.68 -31.62 -29.69
N PRO A 482 4.81 -32.97 -29.77
CA PRO A 482 5.28 -33.66 -30.95
C PRO A 482 4.28 -33.52 -32.11
N ALA A 483 4.74 -33.79 -33.35
CA ALA A 483 3.86 -33.83 -34.52
C ALA A 483 2.66 -34.79 -34.28
N PRO A 484 1.45 -34.45 -34.79
CA PRO A 484 1.12 -33.37 -35.73
C PRO A 484 0.74 -32.04 -35.06
N TRP A 485 0.67 -31.93 -33.74
CA TRP A 485 0.08 -30.86 -32.98
C TRP A 485 0.65 -29.45 -33.26
N PRO A 486 1.99 -29.25 -33.45
CA PRO A 486 2.55 -27.93 -33.70
C PRO A 486 1.99 -27.22 -34.93
N ALA A 487 1.72 -27.95 -36.00
CA ALA A 487 1.14 -27.36 -37.22
C ALA A 487 -0.25 -26.79 -36.97
N THR A 488 -1.10 -27.49 -36.20
CA THR A 488 -2.42 -27.02 -35.80
C THR A 488 -2.29 -25.79 -34.89
N GLY A 489 -1.46 -25.85 -33.86
CA GLY A 489 -1.26 -24.71 -32.93
C GLY A 489 -0.72 -23.48 -33.62
N LEU A 490 0.15 -23.64 -34.61
CA LEU A 490 0.72 -22.54 -35.38
C LEU A 490 -0.35 -21.87 -36.25
N ALA A 491 -1.10 -22.62 -37.03
CA ALA A 491 -2.14 -22.09 -37.88
C ALA A 491 -3.25 -21.38 -37.09
N GLU A 492 -3.74 -22.03 -36.03
CA GLU A 492 -4.78 -21.42 -35.17
C GLU A 492 -4.31 -20.17 -34.45
N LEU A 493 -3.07 -20.11 -33.98
CA LEU A 493 -2.55 -18.95 -33.29
C LEU A 493 -2.31 -17.76 -34.22
N VAL A 494 -1.88 -18.05 -35.47
CA VAL A 494 -1.75 -17.05 -36.54
C VAL A 494 -3.11 -16.44 -36.87
N LEU A 495 -4.11 -17.28 -37.13
CA LEU A 495 -5.49 -16.81 -37.46
C LEU A 495 -6.08 -16.02 -36.28
N TRP A 496 -5.86 -16.47 -35.05
CA TRP A 496 -6.31 -15.78 -33.85
C TRP A 496 -5.69 -14.37 -33.75
N LEU A 497 -4.38 -14.22 -34.03
CA LEU A 497 -3.70 -12.93 -34.03
C LEU A 497 -4.14 -12.00 -35.16
N ASP A 498 -4.46 -12.54 -36.34
CA ASP A 498 -4.99 -11.74 -37.42
C ASP A 498 -6.38 -11.18 -37.07
N GLU A 499 -7.27 -12.01 -36.53
CA GLU A 499 -8.59 -11.59 -36.05
C GLU A 499 -8.47 -10.57 -34.89
N ASP A 500 -7.57 -10.81 -33.95
CA ASP A 500 -7.34 -9.93 -32.78
C ASP A 500 -6.78 -8.55 -33.19
N GLY A 501 -5.96 -8.51 -34.25
CA GLY A 501 -5.43 -7.25 -34.82
C GLY A 501 -6.52 -6.34 -35.40
N GLN A 502 -7.73 -6.88 -35.72
CA GLN A 502 -8.88 -6.12 -36.17
C GLN A 502 -9.79 -5.63 -35.02
N ARG A 503 -9.45 -5.96 -33.80
CA ARG A 503 -10.23 -5.65 -32.58
C ARG A 503 -10.16 -4.15 -32.23
N ALA A 504 -11.31 -3.58 -31.86
CA ALA A 504 -11.36 -2.23 -31.30
C ALA A 504 -10.65 -2.19 -29.93
N GLY A 505 -9.64 -1.33 -29.77
CA GLY A 505 -8.88 -1.18 -28.53
C GLY A 505 -7.39 -1.53 -28.66
N GLY A 506 -6.97 -2.10 -29.79
CA GLY A 506 -5.56 -2.46 -30.02
C GLY A 506 -5.11 -3.72 -29.26
N PRO A 507 -3.81 -4.06 -29.33
CA PRO A 507 -3.22 -5.20 -28.66
C PRO A 507 -3.27 -5.03 -27.14
N ASP A 508 -3.42 -6.17 -26.43
CA ASP A 508 -3.39 -6.25 -24.96
C ASP A 508 -2.42 -7.33 -24.48
N ALA A 509 -2.37 -7.58 -23.16
CA ALA A 509 -1.48 -8.58 -22.57
C ALA A 509 -1.68 -10.00 -23.15
N VAL A 510 -2.92 -10.35 -23.58
CA VAL A 510 -3.19 -11.66 -24.20
C VAL A 510 -2.60 -11.70 -25.60
N THR A 511 -2.71 -10.59 -26.35
CA THR A 511 -2.08 -10.43 -27.68
C THR A 511 -0.56 -10.57 -27.59
N VAL A 512 0.07 -9.89 -26.63
CA VAL A 512 1.53 -9.99 -26.40
C VAL A 512 1.94 -11.42 -26.09
N ARG A 513 1.17 -12.11 -25.26
CA ARG A 513 1.43 -13.52 -24.92
C ARG A 513 1.34 -14.45 -26.15
N ALA A 514 0.36 -14.21 -27.02
CA ALA A 514 0.22 -14.95 -28.28
C ALA A 514 1.41 -14.70 -29.22
N ARG A 515 1.83 -13.46 -29.39
CA ARG A 515 3.01 -13.07 -30.19
C ARG A 515 4.28 -13.71 -29.61
N GLN A 516 4.44 -13.71 -28.29
CA GLN A 516 5.57 -14.36 -27.62
C GLN A 516 5.60 -15.88 -27.90
N ALA A 517 4.46 -16.52 -27.89
CA ALA A 517 4.37 -17.96 -28.19
C ALA A 517 4.85 -18.26 -29.63
N LEU A 518 4.45 -17.45 -30.63
CA LEU A 518 4.93 -17.60 -32.00
C LEU A 518 6.44 -17.35 -32.14
N ARG A 519 6.96 -16.29 -31.51
CA ARG A 519 8.41 -15.99 -31.54
C ARG A 519 9.26 -17.09 -30.88
N SER A 520 8.72 -17.76 -29.86
CA SER A 520 9.39 -18.87 -29.16
C SER A 520 9.36 -20.17 -29.95
N TYR A 521 8.64 -20.26 -31.06
CA TYR A 521 8.68 -21.42 -31.91
C TYR A 521 10.02 -21.54 -32.65
N GLY A 522 10.65 -22.72 -32.57
CA GLY A 522 12.04 -22.90 -33.00
C GLY A 522 12.32 -22.77 -34.50
N ASP A 523 11.30 -22.51 -35.35
CA ASP A 523 11.43 -22.30 -36.79
C ASP A 523 10.72 -21.01 -37.22
N PRO A 524 11.41 -19.85 -37.18
CA PRO A 524 10.84 -18.57 -37.60
C PRO A 524 10.44 -18.52 -39.09
N ALA A 525 11.09 -19.34 -39.93
CA ALA A 525 10.73 -19.39 -41.36
C ALA A 525 9.38 -20.09 -41.56
N ALA A 526 9.14 -21.17 -40.82
CA ALA A 526 7.84 -21.84 -40.82
C ALA A 526 6.73 -20.91 -40.32
N VAL A 527 6.97 -20.13 -39.23
CA VAL A 527 6.01 -19.16 -38.71
C VAL A 527 5.64 -18.11 -39.77
N ARG A 528 6.64 -17.56 -40.47
CA ARG A 528 6.42 -16.58 -41.54
C ARG A 528 5.62 -17.20 -42.70
N THR A 529 5.98 -18.41 -43.13
CA THR A 529 5.28 -19.09 -44.20
C THR A 529 3.80 -19.31 -43.87
N VAL A 530 3.53 -19.84 -42.67
CA VAL A 530 2.14 -20.06 -42.21
C VAL A 530 1.39 -18.73 -42.06
N TRP A 531 2.06 -17.66 -41.58
CA TRP A 531 1.43 -16.33 -41.53
C TRP A 531 0.97 -15.86 -42.93
N GLU A 532 1.87 -15.90 -43.89
CA GLU A 532 1.59 -15.42 -45.25
C GLU A 532 0.54 -16.32 -45.98
N GLU A 533 0.54 -17.62 -45.72
CA GLU A 533 -0.43 -18.58 -46.28
C GLU A 533 -1.83 -18.43 -45.67
N GLU A 534 -1.95 -18.27 -44.36
CA GLU A 534 -3.23 -18.24 -43.67
C GLU A 534 -3.88 -16.85 -43.67
N THR A 535 -3.09 -15.77 -43.57
CA THR A 535 -3.63 -14.40 -43.51
C THR A 535 -3.62 -13.67 -44.84
N PHE A 536 -2.89 -14.14 -45.81
CA PHE A 536 -2.66 -13.50 -47.12
C PHE A 536 -2.03 -12.10 -46.97
N THR A 537 -1.34 -11.83 -45.87
CA THR A 537 -0.65 -10.56 -45.56
C THR A 537 0.82 -10.81 -45.32
N PRO A 538 1.71 -9.80 -45.53
CA PRO A 538 3.11 -9.91 -45.19
C PRO A 538 3.26 -10.13 -43.66
N ALA A 539 4.29 -10.87 -43.28
CA ALA A 539 4.60 -11.08 -41.85
C ALA A 539 4.86 -9.72 -41.16
N PRO A 540 4.21 -9.45 -40.01
CA PRO A 540 4.31 -8.17 -39.32
C PRO A 540 5.70 -7.99 -38.66
N GLU A 541 6.11 -6.72 -38.49
CA GLU A 541 7.42 -6.35 -37.94
C GLU A 541 7.67 -6.94 -36.55
N TRP A 542 6.66 -6.96 -35.67
CA TRP A 542 6.81 -7.55 -34.33
C TRP A 542 7.22 -9.04 -34.34
N LEU A 543 6.94 -9.76 -35.41
CA LEU A 543 7.32 -11.17 -35.56
C LEU A 543 8.84 -11.33 -35.78
N THR A 544 9.51 -10.28 -36.26
CA THR A 544 10.96 -10.29 -36.52
C THR A 544 11.80 -9.97 -35.27
N VAL A 545 11.16 -9.48 -34.21
CA VAL A 545 11.87 -9.17 -32.95
C VAL A 545 12.26 -10.45 -32.25
N ARG A 546 13.53 -10.64 -31.99
CA ARG A 546 14.04 -11.83 -31.31
C ARG A 546 13.69 -11.81 -29.82
N PRO A 547 13.38 -12.98 -29.21
CA PRO A 547 13.12 -13.08 -27.78
C PRO A 547 14.22 -12.45 -26.90
N GLU A 548 15.50 -12.70 -27.29
CA GLU A 548 16.66 -12.19 -26.54
C GLU A 548 16.73 -10.65 -26.57
N THR A 549 16.29 -10.00 -27.65
CA THR A 549 16.21 -8.54 -27.75
C THR A 549 15.09 -8.00 -26.85
N LEU A 550 13.92 -8.68 -26.82
CA LEU A 550 12.84 -8.32 -25.89
C LEU A 550 13.26 -8.43 -24.43
N ASP A 551 13.92 -9.54 -24.07
CA ASP A 551 14.40 -9.76 -22.70
C ASP A 551 15.44 -8.68 -22.31
N LEU A 552 16.33 -8.34 -23.23
CA LEU A 552 17.35 -7.33 -23.00
C LEU A 552 16.76 -5.92 -22.87
N VAL A 553 15.80 -5.54 -23.73
CA VAL A 553 15.11 -4.25 -23.63
C VAL A 553 14.25 -4.20 -22.36
N SER A 554 13.56 -5.28 -22.02
CA SER A 554 12.83 -5.39 -20.76
C SER A 554 13.72 -5.23 -19.53
N ALA A 555 14.88 -5.91 -19.49
CA ALA A 555 15.85 -5.77 -18.41
C ALA A 555 16.39 -4.34 -18.29
N TRP A 556 16.57 -3.64 -19.41
CA TRP A 556 16.93 -2.22 -19.42
C TRP A 556 15.81 -1.33 -18.85
N MET A 557 14.56 -1.57 -19.23
CA MET A 557 13.40 -0.81 -18.75
C MET A 557 13.18 -0.96 -17.23
N PHE A 558 13.47 -2.15 -16.69
CA PHE A 558 13.30 -2.47 -15.27
C PHE A 558 14.61 -2.36 -14.46
N ALA A 559 15.60 -1.64 -14.96
CA ALA A 559 16.81 -1.34 -14.18
C ALA A 559 16.43 -0.58 -12.90
N PRO A 560 17.02 -0.93 -11.74
CA PRO A 560 16.56 -0.46 -10.43
C PRO A 560 16.74 1.05 -10.19
N ASN A 561 17.65 1.68 -10.91
CA ASN A 561 17.92 3.12 -10.87
C ASN A 561 18.61 3.59 -12.15
N TRP A 562 18.70 4.91 -12.34
CA TRP A 562 19.29 5.48 -13.56
C TRP A 562 20.80 5.23 -13.74
N PRO A 563 21.64 5.21 -12.70
CA PRO A 563 23.03 4.77 -12.82
C PRO A 563 23.16 3.34 -13.39
N ARG A 564 22.38 2.39 -12.87
CA ARG A 564 22.36 1.01 -13.36
C ARG A 564 21.80 0.90 -14.78
N SER A 565 20.75 1.67 -15.10
CA SER A 565 20.19 1.75 -16.45
C SER A 565 21.25 2.26 -17.45
N ARG A 566 22.02 3.29 -17.08
CA ARG A 566 23.12 3.82 -17.89
C ARG A 566 24.23 2.77 -18.11
N ASP A 567 24.63 2.09 -17.04
CA ASP A 567 25.69 1.06 -17.12
C ASP A 567 25.20 -0.13 -17.96
N PHE A 568 23.92 -0.50 -17.83
CA PHE A 568 23.31 -1.53 -18.67
C PHE A 568 23.28 -1.14 -20.14
N TRP A 569 22.86 0.11 -20.44
CA TRP A 569 22.94 0.65 -21.81
C TRP A 569 24.36 0.56 -22.35
N SER A 570 25.35 1.01 -21.57
CA SER A 570 26.75 1.07 -22.00
C SER A 570 27.30 -0.33 -22.33
N GLY A 571 26.89 -1.35 -21.61
CA GLY A 571 27.24 -2.76 -21.86
C GLY A 571 26.54 -3.37 -23.07
N ASN A 572 25.40 -2.80 -23.52
CA ASN A 572 24.53 -3.37 -24.56
C ASN A 572 24.21 -2.36 -25.67
N ALA A 573 25.04 -1.34 -25.87
CA ALA A 573 24.74 -0.19 -26.72
C ALA A 573 24.47 -0.54 -28.19
N GLU A 574 25.13 -1.58 -28.73
CA GLU A 574 24.91 -2.05 -30.09
C GLU A 574 23.49 -2.58 -30.30
N VAL A 575 22.99 -3.37 -29.36
CA VAL A 575 21.64 -3.93 -29.45
C VAL A 575 20.58 -2.87 -29.15
N LEU A 576 20.72 -2.13 -28.03
CA LEU A 576 19.76 -1.11 -27.62
C LEU A 576 19.67 0.07 -28.58
N GLY A 577 20.76 0.38 -29.29
CA GLY A 577 20.80 1.40 -30.35
C GLY A 577 20.19 0.95 -31.67
N GLY A 578 20.01 -0.35 -31.89
CA GLY A 578 19.53 -0.94 -33.14
C GLY A 578 18.03 -0.71 -33.39
N GLU A 579 17.57 -0.89 -34.63
CA GLU A 579 16.15 -0.78 -35.01
C GLU A 579 15.26 -1.82 -34.32
N GLU A 580 15.78 -3.03 -34.10
CA GLU A 580 15.06 -4.11 -33.43
C GLU A 580 14.71 -3.75 -31.97
N ALA A 581 15.54 -2.96 -31.27
CA ALA A 581 15.22 -2.48 -29.93
C ALA A 581 14.07 -1.45 -29.91
N ALA A 582 13.91 -0.65 -30.97
CA ALA A 582 12.76 0.22 -31.12
C ALA A 582 11.47 -0.60 -31.25
N ALA A 583 11.47 -1.61 -32.12
CA ALA A 583 10.34 -2.52 -32.27
C ALA A 583 10.04 -3.32 -30.99
N ALA A 584 11.06 -3.66 -30.21
CA ALA A 584 10.90 -4.29 -28.90
C ALA A 584 10.24 -3.33 -27.87
N LEU A 585 10.60 -2.04 -27.88
CA LEU A 585 9.94 -1.03 -27.04
C LEU A 585 8.47 -0.85 -27.41
N ASP A 586 8.14 -0.82 -28.69
CA ASP A 586 6.76 -0.73 -29.19
C ASP A 586 5.91 -1.95 -28.73
N GLU A 587 6.53 -3.14 -28.71
CA GLU A 587 5.88 -4.35 -28.21
C GLU A 587 5.66 -4.29 -26.67
N LEU A 588 6.65 -3.83 -25.93
CA LEU A 588 6.57 -3.68 -24.47
C LEU A 588 5.64 -2.53 -24.04
N ALA A 589 5.42 -1.54 -24.91
CA ALA A 589 4.48 -0.45 -24.66
C ALA A 589 3.03 -0.93 -24.46
N VAL A 590 2.69 -2.12 -24.90
CA VAL A 590 1.39 -2.75 -24.64
C VAL A 590 1.22 -3.11 -23.16
N LEU A 591 2.31 -3.48 -22.48
CA LEU A 591 2.32 -3.90 -21.09
C LEU A 591 2.60 -2.73 -20.13
N ASP A 592 3.55 -1.86 -20.50
CA ASP A 592 3.91 -0.66 -19.78
C ASP A 592 4.08 0.53 -20.74
N PRO A 593 2.99 1.22 -21.09
CA PRO A 593 3.04 2.35 -22.04
C PRO A 593 3.93 3.49 -21.56
N HIS A 594 3.91 3.79 -20.26
CA HIS A 594 4.71 4.89 -19.68
C HIS A 594 6.20 4.57 -19.61
N GLY A 595 6.55 3.37 -19.16
CA GLY A 595 7.92 2.90 -19.11
C GLY A 595 8.54 2.81 -20.49
N ALA A 596 7.85 2.21 -21.47
CA ALA A 596 8.31 2.09 -22.83
C ALA A 596 8.49 3.46 -23.50
N GLN A 597 7.51 4.37 -23.38
CA GLN A 597 7.60 5.73 -23.92
C GLN A 597 8.78 6.51 -23.34
N ARG A 598 9.00 6.41 -22.02
CA ARG A 598 10.14 7.02 -21.34
C ARG A 598 11.46 6.50 -21.89
N HIS A 599 11.59 5.18 -22.07
CA HIS A 599 12.81 4.56 -22.57
C HIS A 599 13.00 4.77 -24.09
N ALA A 600 11.93 4.87 -24.87
CA ALA A 600 12.02 5.29 -26.27
C ALA A 600 12.57 6.71 -26.40
N THR A 601 12.05 7.65 -25.59
CA THR A 601 12.57 9.03 -25.54
C THR A 601 14.04 9.07 -25.09
N LEU A 602 14.38 8.26 -24.08
CA LEU A 602 15.77 8.15 -23.58
C LEU A 602 16.71 7.56 -24.64
N ARG A 603 16.25 6.51 -25.34
CA ARG A 603 17.01 5.91 -26.46
C ARG A 603 17.33 6.93 -27.52
N ASP A 604 16.33 7.69 -27.97
CA ASP A 604 16.52 8.74 -28.98
C ASP A 604 17.46 9.83 -28.48
N ALA A 605 17.35 10.25 -27.22
CA ALA A 605 18.28 11.20 -26.62
C ALA A 605 19.72 10.68 -26.58
N VAL A 606 19.92 9.39 -26.24
CA VAL A 606 21.25 8.76 -26.25
C VAL A 606 21.84 8.71 -27.65
N LEU A 607 21.04 8.35 -28.64
CA LEU A 607 21.48 8.27 -30.02
C LEU A 607 21.90 9.64 -30.62
N VAL A 608 21.19 10.70 -30.18
CA VAL A 608 21.45 12.08 -30.66
C VAL A 608 22.56 12.78 -29.87
N HIS A 609 22.53 12.68 -28.55
CA HIS A 609 23.36 13.49 -27.64
C HIS A 609 24.47 12.70 -26.92
N GLY A 610 24.41 11.36 -27.01
CA GLY A 610 25.32 10.46 -26.31
C GLY A 610 24.83 10.09 -24.89
N VAL A 611 25.37 9.01 -24.35
CA VAL A 611 24.94 8.39 -23.08
C VAL A 611 24.97 9.37 -21.92
N THR A 612 26.11 10.08 -21.75
CA THR A 612 26.29 11.00 -20.61
C THR A 612 25.23 12.12 -20.63
N ALA A 613 25.05 12.77 -21.78
CA ALA A 613 24.14 13.91 -21.89
C ALA A 613 22.68 13.51 -21.69
N ALA A 614 22.29 12.29 -22.09
CA ALA A 614 20.94 11.78 -21.93
C ALA A 614 20.63 11.33 -20.50
N TYR A 615 21.60 10.68 -19.83
CA TYR A 615 21.39 10.12 -18.50
C TYR A 615 21.67 11.08 -17.34
N ASP A 616 22.60 12.03 -17.50
CA ASP A 616 22.97 12.94 -16.41
C ASP A 616 21.80 13.70 -15.79
N PRO A 617 20.83 14.25 -16.55
CA PRO A 617 19.67 14.92 -15.96
C PRO A 617 18.80 13.98 -15.11
N LEU A 618 18.64 12.73 -15.54
CA LEU A 618 17.84 11.71 -14.85
C LEU A 618 18.52 11.28 -13.55
N ILE A 619 19.83 11.01 -13.61
CA ILE A 619 20.63 10.64 -12.44
C ILE A 619 20.65 11.77 -11.41
N LEU A 620 20.85 13.02 -11.85
CA LEU A 620 20.84 14.15 -10.94
C LEU A 620 19.46 14.40 -10.31
N SER A 621 18.37 14.16 -11.06
CA SER A 621 17.01 14.25 -10.51
C SER A 621 16.74 13.15 -9.46
N GLU A 622 17.19 11.92 -9.69
CA GLU A 622 17.11 10.82 -8.74
C GLU A 622 17.94 11.11 -7.47
N GLN A 623 19.18 11.51 -7.62
CA GLN A 623 20.05 11.90 -6.52
C GLN A 623 19.49 13.10 -5.72
N LEU A 624 18.84 14.06 -6.39
CA LEU A 624 18.18 15.17 -5.71
C LEU A 624 17.02 14.67 -4.85
N ALA A 625 16.23 13.74 -5.36
CA ALA A 625 15.13 13.15 -4.60
C ALA A 625 15.65 12.37 -3.38
N GLU A 626 16.69 11.55 -3.55
CA GLU A 626 17.35 10.83 -2.45
C GLU A 626 17.91 11.77 -1.38
N TRP A 627 18.53 12.88 -1.80
CA TRP A 627 19.03 13.89 -0.88
C TRP A 627 17.91 14.56 -0.08
N LEU A 628 16.75 14.81 -0.69
CA LEU A 628 15.60 15.39 0.00
C LEU A 628 14.96 14.43 1.03
N GLU A 629 15.26 13.14 0.93
CA GLU A 629 14.78 12.08 1.84
C GLU A 629 15.79 11.76 2.97
N CYS A 630 16.95 12.42 3.03
CA CYS A 630 17.90 12.23 4.12
C CYS A 630 17.25 12.47 5.49
N ALA A 631 17.53 11.60 6.45
CA ALA A 631 16.87 11.58 7.75
C ALA A 631 17.19 12.82 8.61
N ASP A 632 18.39 13.38 8.45
CA ASP A 632 18.84 14.57 9.18
C ASP A 632 19.85 15.39 8.36
N TRP A 633 20.22 16.56 8.88
CA TRP A 633 21.15 17.47 8.22
C TRP A 633 22.60 16.96 8.19
N THR A 634 22.98 16.01 9.03
CA THR A 634 24.30 15.38 9.03
C THR A 634 24.40 14.42 7.84
N GLU A 635 23.38 13.59 7.64
CA GLU A 635 23.27 12.70 6.48
C GLU A 635 23.15 13.50 5.18
N SER A 636 22.31 14.53 5.18
CA SER A 636 22.13 15.48 4.07
C SER A 636 23.47 16.10 3.63
N ARG A 637 24.31 16.51 4.59
CA ARG A 637 25.65 17.05 4.31
C ARG A 637 26.57 16.00 3.70
N ALA A 638 26.65 14.82 4.29
CA ALA A 638 27.47 13.72 3.78
C ALA A 638 27.08 13.34 2.35
N TYR A 639 25.77 13.34 2.07
CA TYR A 639 25.26 13.07 0.73
C TYR A 639 25.70 14.10 -0.30
N LEU A 640 25.62 15.41 0.01
CA LEU A 640 26.12 16.46 -0.90
C LEU A 640 27.64 16.45 -1.07
N GLU A 641 28.41 16.07 -0.04
CA GLU A 641 29.86 15.89 -0.13
C GLU A 641 30.20 14.72 -1.09
N GLU A 642 29.42 13.66 -1.10
CA GLU A 642 29.58 12.51 -2.01
C GLU A 642 29.07 12.84 -3.44
N HIS A 643 28.02 13.68 -3.56
CA HIS A 643 27.37 14.03 -4.82
C HIS A 643 27.48 15.54 -5.14
N PRO A 644 28.69 16.12 -5.28
CA PRO A 644 28.87 17.58 -5.41
C PRO A 644 28.24 18.18 -6.67
N ARG A 645 27.92 17.36 -7.68
CA ARG A 645 27.21 17.80 -8.88
C ARG A 645 25.78 18.29 -8.59
N LEU A 646 25.17 17.87 -7.48
CA LEU A 646 23.86 18.36 -7.06
C LEU A 646 23.85 19.86 -6.80
N LEU A 647 24.96 20.46 -6.38
CA LEU A 647 25.08 21.90 -6.23
C LEU A 647 24.88 22.67 -7.54
N THR A 648 24.98 22.02 -8.71
CA THR A 648 24.75 22.64 -10.02
C THR A 648 23.31 22.54 -10.49
N VAL A 649 22.48 21.76 -9.80
CA VAL A 649 21.08 21.52 -10.16
C VAL A 649 20.22 22.68 -9.69
N GLN A 650 19.26 23.09 -10.52
CA GLN A 650 18.21 23.98 -10.12
C GLN A 650 17.04 23.14 -9.57
N PRO A 651 16.73 23.26 -8.27
CA PRO A 651 15.72 22.41 -7.67
C PRO A 651 14.31 22.72 -8.22
N PRO A 652 13.38 21.76 -8.24
CA PRO A 652 11.98 21.99 -8.58
C PRO A 652 11.33 23.09 -7.72
N PRO A 653 10.28 23.76 -8.21
CA PRO A 653 9.62 24.87 -7.48
C PRO A 653 8.98 24.48 -6.15
N ASP A 654 8.67 23.20 -5.96
CA ASP A 654 8.08 22.61 -4.76
C ASP A 654 9.13 22.10 -3.75
N THR A 655 10.41 22.27 -4.03
CA THR A 655 11.50 21.91 -3.10
C THR A 655 11.39 22.76 -1.82
N PRO A 656 11.53 22.13 -0.62
CA PRO A 656 11.49 22.87 0.63
C PRO A 656 12.55 23.96 0.70
N LEU A 657 12.16 25.15 1.18
CA LEU A 657 13.03 26.36 1.15
C LEU A 657 14.37 26.18 1.87
N ALA A 658 14.41 25.40 2.97
CA ALA A 658 15.68 25.11 3.64
C ALA A 658 16.64 24.32 2.74
N HIS A 659 16.13 23.36 1.96
CA HIS A 659 16.93 22.58 1.01
C HIS A 659 17.40 23.48 -0.16
N VAL A 660 16.52 24.36 -0.67
CA VAL A 660 16.93 25.37 -1.67
C VAL A 660 18.07 26.21 -1.13
N ALA A 661 17.97 26.67 0.13
CA ALA A 661 19.01 27.43 0.81
C ALA A 661 20.33 26.65 0.89
N MET A 662 20.29 25.34 1.23
CA MET A 662 21.49 24.50 1.30
C MET A 662 22.21 24.41 -0.06
N LEU A 663 21.46 24.22 -1.15
CA LEU A 663 22.05 24.17 -2.50
C LEU A 663 22.64 25.52 -2.91
N ASP A 664 21.92 26.63 -2.70
CA ASP A 664 22.33 27.95 -3.15
C ASP A 664 23.52 28.49 -2.34
N ILE A 665 23.47 28.38 -1.00
CA ILE A 665 24.56 28.78 -0.12
C ILE A 665 25.75 27.82 -0.30
N GLY A 666 25.50 26.51 -0.42
CA GLY A 666 26.53 25.52 -0.69
C GLY A 666 27.27 25.79 -1.99
N ARG A 667 26.59 26.30 -3.02
CA ARG A 667 27.17 26.71 -4.32
C ARG A 667 27.97 27.97 -4.21
N THR A 668 27.53 28.96 -3.46
CA THR A 668 28.09 30.31 -3.40
C THR A 668 29.14 30.51 -2.31
N GLU A 669 28.90 29.96 -1.13
CA GLU A 669 29.72 30.14 0.07
C GLU A 669 30.38 28.83 0.56
N GLY A 670 29.98 27.68 -0.01
CA GLY A 670 30.48 26.33 0.33
C GLY A 670 29.59 25.60 1.35
N LEU A 671 29.68 24.26 1.37
CA LEU A 671 28.88 23.40 2.23
C LEU A 671 29.06 23.69 3.72
N ASP A 672 30.28 23.99 4.17
CA ASP A 672 30.55 24.38 5.57
C ASP A 672 29.76 25.62 6.00
N ALA A 673 29.62 26.60 5.11
CA ALA A 673 28.85 27.80 5.42
C ALA A 673 27.35 27.50 5.48
N ALA A 674 26.85 26.71 4.51
CA ALA A 674 25.44 26.32 4.47
C ALA A 674 25.02 25.53 5.71
N TYR A 675 25.75 24.47 6.07
CA TYR A 675 25.35 23.59 7.17
C TYR A 675 25.54 24.19 8.56
N ARG A 676 26.45 25.16 8.77
CA ARG A 676 26.49 25.92 10.02
C ARG A 676 25.18 26.70 10.32
N LEU A 677 24.44 27.09 9.30
CA LEU A 677 23.18 27.82 9.48
C LEU A 677 22.05 26.92 10.04
N VAL A 678 22.11 25.61 9.79
CA VAL A 678 21.15 24.64 10.32
C VAL A 678 21.59 24.07 11.67
N GLU A 679 22.85 24.17 12.01
CA GLU A 679 23.43 23.69 13.28
C GLU A 679 23.37 24.75 14.40
N ASP A 680 23.51 26.06 14.06
CA ASP A 680 23.67 27.15 15.06
C ASP A 680 22.79 28.37 14.77
N ARG A 681 21.84 28.63 15.69
CA ARG A 681 20.91 29.77 15.60
C ARG A 681 21.61 31.14 15.64
N GLU A 682 22.76 31.28 16.33
CA GLU A 682 23.49 32.54 16.37
C GLU A 682 24.14 32.85 15.01
N THR A 683 24.65 31.80 14.36
CA THR A 683 25.17 31.90 12.98
C THR A 683 24.06 32.28 12.00
N LEU A 684 22.88 31.66 12.12
CA LEU A 684 21.72 32.02 11.31
C LEU A 684 21.28 33.47 11.53
N GLN A 685 21.23 33.94 12.79
CA GLN A 685 20.88 35.35 13.06
C GLN A 685 21.90 36.31 12.47
N THR A 686 23.19 36.00 12.52
CA THR A 686 24.24 36.78 11.87
C THR A 686 24.04 36.83 10.34
N TYR A 687 23.59 35.75 9.74
CA TYR A 687 23.25 35.70 8.31
C TYR A 687 22.02 36.58 7.99
N VAL A 688 20.97 36.53 8.83
CA VAL A 688 19.79 37.41 8.74
C VAL A 688 20.22 38.86 8.81
N ASP A 689 21.01 39.24 9.82
CA ASP A 689 21.44 40.62 10.01
C ASP A 689 22.20 41.14 8.78
N ARG A 690 23.09 40.34 8.21
CA ARG A 690 23.83 40.67 6.98
C ARG A 690 22.88 40.84 5.77
N ALA A 691 21.88 39.99 5.64
CA ALA A 691 20.87 40.06 4.57
C ALA A 691 20.01 41.32 4.70
N LEU A 692 19.59 41.67 5.90
CA LEU A 692 18.84 42.88 6.21
C LEU A 692 19.65 44.16 5.95
N GLU A 693 20.95 44.14 6.25
CA GLU A 693 21.87 45.24 5.96
C GLU A 693 22.07 45.47 4.48
N ALA A 694 22.21 44.41 3.72
CA ALA A 694 22.40 44.43 2.27
C ALA A 694 21.09 44.68 1.49
N GLY A 695 19.92 44.50 2.10
CA GLY A 695 18.62 44.50 1.41
C GLY A 695 18.47 43.30 0.49
N ASP A 696 19.09 42.13 0.85
CA ASP A 696 19.10 40.93 0.05
C ASP A 696 17.89 40.05 0.39
N GLY A 697 16.84 40.15 -0.44
CA GLY A 697 15.63 39.38 -0.30
C GLY A 697 15.85 37.86 -0.48
N THR A 698 16.81 37.45 -1.32
CA THR A 698 17.07 36.02 -1.53
C THR A 698 17.65 35.37 -0.29
N SER A 699 18.71 35.96 0.29
CA SER A 699 19.29 35.47 1.54
C SER A 699 18.28 35.50 2.70
N LEU A 700 17.39 36.46 2.73
CA LEU A 700 16.36 36.54 3.78
C LEU A 700 15.27 35.46 3.58
N MET A 701 14.94 35.12 2.35
CA MET A 701 14.04 33.99 2.04
C MET A 701 14.67 32.64 2.46
N HIS A 702 15.96 32.46 2.21
CA HIS A 702 16.71 31.27 2.67
C HIS A 702 16.69 31.16 4.19
N ALA A 703 16.97 32.25 4.90
CA ALA A 703 16.90 32.27 6.35
C ALA A 703 15.51 31.90 6.87
N GLY A 704 14.44 32.46 6.30
CA GLY A 704 13.08 32.10 6.63
C GLY A 704 12.75 30.66 6.43
N GLY A 705 13.26 30.04 5.34
CA GLY A 705 13.13 28.61 5.10
C GLY A 705 13.78 27.77 6.20
N ILE A 706 15.01 28.13 6.60
CA ILE A 706 15.75 27.42 7.66
C ILE A 706 15.06 27.62 9.02
N GLU A 707 14.61 28.83 9.38
CA GLU A 707 13.91 29.11 10.64
C GLU A 707 12.65 28.25 10.79
N GLY A 708 11.86 28.13 9.73
CA GLY A 708 10.62 27.37 9.74
C GLY A 708 10.83 25.86 9.75
N GLN A 709 11.70 25.35 8.89
CA GLN A 709 11.84 23.92 8.64
C GLN A 709 12.85 23.25 9.61
N VAL A 710 13.88 23.97 10.05
CA VAL A 710 14.91 23.40 10.92
C VAL A 710 14.65 23.72 12.39
N PHE A 711 14.32 24.98 12.68
CA PHE A 711 14.15 25.43 14.05
C PHE A 711 12.69 25.52 14.51
N GLY A 712 11.73 25.27 13.64
CA GLY A 712 10.29 25.35 13.95
C GLY A 712 9.77 26.76 14.27
N ASP A 713 10.56 27.81 14.01
CA ASP A 713 10.20 29.21 14.28
C ASP A 713 9.35 29.80 13.16
N ARG A 714 8.06 29.43 13.15
CA ARG A 714 7.10 29.83 12.12
C ARG A 714 6.90 31.36 12.02
N LEU A 715 6.99 32.07 13.16
CA LEU A 715 6.81 33.52 13.13
C LEU A 715 7.99 34.23 12.46
N SER A 716 9.23 33.89 12.83
CA SER A 716 10.43 34.40 12.18
C SER A 716 10.46 34.02 10.70
N SER A 717 10.19 32.76 10.39
CA SER A 717 10.12 32.22 9.01
C SER A 717 9.18 33.05 8.12
N LEU A 718 7.92 33.21 8.54
CA LEU A 718 6.92 33.95 7.76
C LEU A 718 7.25 35.45 7.68
N THR A 719 7.78 36.04 8.76
CA THR A 719 8.17 37.44 8.77
C THR A 719 9.31 37.68 7.79
N HIS A 720 10.36 36.90 7.82
CA HIS A 720 11.51 37.03 6.91
C HIS A 720 11.13 36.75 5.45
N ALA A 721 10.28 35.71 5.19
CA ALA A 721 9.76 35.49 3.86
C ALA A 721 8.95 36.66 3.30
N GLN A 722 8.11 37.29 4.13
CA GLN A 722 7.36 38.47 3.71
C GLN A 722 8.23 39.73 3.52
N MET A 723 9.23 39.94 4.39
CA MET A 723 10.23 40.98 4.19
C MET A 723 11.07 40.78 2.92
N ALA A 724 11.42 39.51 2.64
CA ALA A 724 12.13 39.12 1.43
C ALA A 724 11.36 39.49 0.15
N LEU A 725 10.05 39.21 0.11
CA LEU A 725 9.18 39.57 -1.02
C LEU A 725 9.15 41.11 -1.20
N VAL A 726 9.08 41.90 -0.11
CA VAL A 726 9.11 43.36 -0.17
C VAL A 726 10.45 43.84 -0.73
N LEU A 727 11.57 43.28 -0.27
CA LEU A 727 12.92 43.64 -0.74
C LEU A 727 13.13 43.27 -2.21
N SER A 728 12.52 42.18 -2.68
CA SER A 728 12.57 41.76 -4.09
C SER A 728 11.61 42.52 -4.99
N GLY A 729 10.73 43.38 -4.42
CA GLY A 729 9.73 44.14 -5.17
C GLY A 729 8.48 43.32 -5.56
N GLU A 730 8.33 42.11 -5.01
CA GLU A 730 7.16 41.27 -5.21
C GLU A 730 6.13 41.52 -4.11
N THR A 731 4.86 41.69 -4.50
CA THR A 731 3.76 41.94 -3.55
C THR A 731 2.64 40.90 -3.61
N ARG A 732 2.77 39.88 -4.49
CA ARG A 732 1.82 38.78 -4.62
C ARG A 732 2.10 37.74 -3.56
N GLY A 733 1.05 37.24 -2.88
CA GLY A 733 1.17 36.20 -1.85
C GLY A 733 1.35 36.74 -0.41
N PHE A 734 1.27 38.05 -0.22
CA PHE A 734 1.34 38.69 1.11
C PHE A 734 0.00 38.62 1.83
N ASP A 735 -0.08 37.96 2.98
CA ASP A 735 -1.22 38.02 3.91
C ASP A 735 -0.75 38.37 5.35
N PRO A 736 -1.01 39.56 5.84
CA PRO A 736 -0.64 39.95 7.20
C PRO A 736 -1.50 39.29 8.28
N ALA A 737 -2.60 38.62 7.93
CA ALA A 737 -3.45 37.94 8.89
C ALA A 737 -2.71 36.68 9.48
N ASP A 738 -1.91 36.02 8.68
CA ASP A 738 -1.12 34.86 9.13
C ASP A 738 -0.08 35.23 10.17
N LEU A 739 0.61 36.39 9.99
CA LEU A 739 1.53 36.93 11.02
C LEU A 739 0.80 37.33 12.31
N ALA A 740 -0.36 37.95 12.20
CA ALA A 740 -1.17 38.33 13.36
C ALA A 740 -1.65 37.10 14.15
N ALA A 741 -1.95 35.99 13.48
CA ALA A 741 -2.33 34.73 14.10
C ALA A 741 -1.15 34.07 14.85
N LEU A 742 0.04 34.09 14.26
CA LEU A 742 1.24 33.45 14.84
C LEU A 742 1.86 34.26 15.99
N ARG A 743 1.75 35.60 15.97
CA ARG A 743 2.39 36.47 17.00
C ARG A 743 2.01 36.12 18.43
N HIS A 744 0.78 35.62 18.65
CA HIS A 744 0.31 35.25 19.99
C HIS A 744 0.96 33.99 20.56
N LYS A 745 1.56 33.18 19.69
CA LYS A 745 2.26 31.93 20.05
C LYS A 745 3.75 32.16 20.31
N ALA A 746 4.32 33.30 19.95
CA ALA A 746 5.74 33.61 20.08
C ALA A 746 6.01 34.38 21.39
N ASP A 747 7.23 34.20 21.92
CA ASP A 747 7.72 34.93 23.09
C ASP A 747 7.97 36.43 22.79
N ASP A 748 7.98 37.23 23.86
CA ASP A 748 8.14 38.72 23.74
C ASP A 748 9.49 39.12 23.12
N ARG A 749 10.55 38.31 23.34
CA ARG A 749 11.89 38.59 22.81
C ARG A 749 11.91 38.42 21.28
N THR A 750 11.36 37.34 20.77
CA THR A 750 11.25 37.07 19.33
C THR A 750 10.41 38.15 18.65
N ARG A 751 9.26 38.49 19.23
CA ARG A 751 8.40 39.60 18.67
C ARG A 751 9.11 40.92 18.61
N THR A 752 9.83 41.31 19.69
CA THR A 752 10.56 42.60 19.75
C THR A 752 11.66 42.62 18.70
N ARG A 753 12.43 41.53 18.57
CA ARG A 753 13.47 41.38 17.56
C ARG A 753 12.92 41.58 16.15
N LEU A 754 11.87 40.86 15.77
CA LEU A 754 11.25 40.94 14.44
C LEU A 754 10.66 42.32 14.13
N LEU A 755 10.11 43.03 15.15
CA LEU A 755 9.66 44.39 15.02
C LEU A 755 10.82 45.35 14.72
N ASP A 756 11.94 45.19 15.41
CA ASP A 756 13.12 46.04 15.23
C ASP A 756 13.77 45.79 13.86
N GLU A 757 13.82 44.53 13.41
CA GLU A 757 14.27 44.17 12.07
C GLU A 757 13.37 44.75 10.97
N ALA A 758 12.05 44.66 11.09
CA ALA A 758 11.09 45.24 10.13
C ALA A 758 11.19 46.80 10.08
N ARG A 759 11.39 47.46 11.23
CA ARG A 759 11.63 48.90 11.28
C ARG A 759 12.98 49.29 10.65
N ALA A 760 14.01 48.48 10.88
CA ALA A 760 15.32 48.67 10.27
C ALA A 760 15.27 48.62 8.74
N VAL A 761 14.54 47.62 8.17
CA VAL A 761 14.30 47.52 6.72
C VAL A 761 13.58 48.76 6.21
N THR A 762 12.53 49.23 6.88
CA THR A 762 11.79 50.45 6.48
C THR A 762 12.69 51.67 6.46
N THR A 763 13.58 51.79 7.43
CA THR A 763 14.49 52.95 7.55
C THR A 763 15.62 52.90 6.54
N ARG A 764 16.19 51.72 6.27
CA ARG A 764 17.35 51.53 5.37
C ARG A 764 16.97 51.51 3.90
N HIS A 765 15.76 51.01 3.59
CA HIS A 765 15.25 50.82 2.24
C HIS A 765 13.89 51.54 2.04
N PRO A 766 13.78 52.83 2.22
CA PRO A 766 12.51 53.55 2.18
C PRO A 766 11.85 53.52 0.78
N GLU A 767 12.64 53.23 -0.26
CA GLU A 767 12.15 53.09 -1.64
C GLU A 767 11.43 51.75 -1.89
N ARG A 768 11.52 50.79 -0.95
CA ARG A 768 10.91 49.44 -1.06
C ARG A 768 9.57 49.44 -0.33
N ASN A 769 8.50 49.38 -1.04
CA ASN A 769 7.08 49.24 -0.63
C ASN A 769 6.77 49.47 0.87
N GLY A 770 6.93 50.73 1.33
CA GLY A 770 6.78 51.09 2.75
C GLY A 770 5.37 50.86 3.31
N GLU A 771 4.32 50.83 2.45
CA GLU A 771 2.96 50.46 2.89
C GLU A 771 2.88 49.00 3.32
N THR A 772 3.50 48.06 2.56
CA THR A 772 3.52 46.63 2.91
C THR A 772 4.35 46.39 4.16
N MET A 773 5.50 47.08 4.33
CA MET A 773 6.28 47.00 5.56
C MET A 773 5.51 47.54 6.78
N SER A 774 4.75 48.62 6.63
CA SER A 774 3.87 49.13 7.69
C SER A 774 2.77 48.14 8.07
N ARG A 775 2.30 47.30 7.13
CA ARG A 775 1.34 46.22 7.42
C ARG A 775 2.01 45.05 8.19
N ILE A 776 3.26 44.69 7.86
CA ILE A 776 4.04 43.70 8.62
C ILE A 776 4.23 44.21 10.07
N ILE A 777 4.70 45.43 10.26
CA ILE A 777 4.91 46.02 11.59
C ILE A 777 3.64 46.01 12.43
N ARG A 778 2.49 46.40 11.85
CA ARG A 778 1.19 46.32 12.54
C ARG A 778 0.77 44.92 12.88
N ALA A 779 0.97 43.95 11.98
CA ALA A 779 0.65 42.54 12.23
C ALA A 779 1.49 41.98 13.39
N LEU A 780 2.76 42.36 13.51
CA LEU A 780 3.63 42.03 14.65
C LEU A 780 3.27 42.77 15.94
N GLY A 781 2.37 43.73 15.92
CA GLY A 781 1.88 44.48 17.09
C GLY A 781 2.60 45.82 17.36
N GLY A 782 3.35 46.36 16.37
CA GLY A 782 3.94 47.69 16.42
C GLY A 782 2.98 48.79 15.96
N ASP A 783 3.24 50.03 16.41
CA ASP A 783 2.57 51.21 15.86
C ASP A 783 3.13 51.48 14.46
N GLY A 784 2.29 51.37 13.44
CA GLY A 784 2.68 51.67 12.06
C GLY A 784 2.99 53.18 11.95
N ALA A 785 4.26 53.49 11.74
CA ALA A 785 4.68 54.89 11.45
C ALA A 785 4.38 55.24 9.98
#